data_a98523ce49613a78ac42a058eacfdb85
#
_entry.id   a98523ce49613a78ac42a058eacfdb85
#
_cell.length_a   1.000
_cell.length_b   1.000
_cell.length_c   1.000
_cell.angle_alpha   90.00
_cell.angle_beta   90.00
_cell.angle_gamma   90.00
#
_symmetry.space_group_name_H-M   'P 1'
#
loop_
_entity.id
_entity.type
_entity.pdbx_description
1 polymer ?
#
loop_
_entity_poly.entity_id
_entity_poly.type
_entity_poly.pdbx_seq_one_letter_code
_entity_poly.pdbx_strand_id
1 'polypeptide(L)'
;MKKQILLGALAFVLFASVSAQSVDTPVYLDDTKPVELRVEDALSRMTLEEKIAMIHAQSKFCSPGVSRLGIPEIWCTDGPHGIRPEVLWDEWDQAGWTNDSCVAFPALTCLAATWNPDMALLYGKSIGEEARYRNKTILLGPGVNIYRTPLNGRNFEYMGEDPYLSSKMVVPYVQGVQSNGVAACVKHYALNNHEVNRHTTNVIVGDRALYEIYLPAFKAAVQEGHAWSIMGAYNLYKDQHCCHNQYLLNDILKGEWGFDGVVVSDWGGTHDTDEAITNGLDLEFGSWTNGLSNGASNAYDNYYLAKAYLDKIKSGKYTTKELDEKVRRILRLSFRTTMNRNRPFGSMGSPEHFDAARTIAEEGIVLLQNKGNVLPIDLNKASKIAVIGENALKMMTVGGGSSSLKVKHEISPLDGLKKRVAGKAEVLFARGYVGDASGEYNGVVTGQDLSDNRSPEELIAEAVSLAKECDYVIFFGGLNKSAGQDCEDADRAQLGLPYGQDQLIEALSKVNKNLIVVNISGNAVAMPWVKSVPSIVQAWFLGSEAGSAIASVLLGDVNPSGKLPFTFPVCLEDVGAHKLGEYPGVKRENENIWDTKYNEGIFVGYRWLDKENIKPLFAFGHGLSYTQFEYGKVTLDSKEMTQDGKIVLTVPVTNVGKREGAEIVQLYICDKKSSLSRPEKELKGFCKVKLAAGETKTVSFTIDKSSLSFFDDKQHKWVAEPGKFEAVIAASAEDIKSKTVFELK
;
A
#
# COMPACT_ATOMS: atom_id res chain seq x y z
N MET A 1 -49.43 64.48 -56.05
CA MET A 1 -50.08 63.26 -56.55
C MET A 1 -49.78 62.15 -55.57
N LYS A 2 -50.83 61.44 -55.15
CA LYS A 2 -50.96 60.22 -54.34
C LYS A 2 -50.42 60.26 -52.89
N LYS A 3 -51.37 60.51 -52.01
CA LYS A 3 -51.36 60.17 -50.56
C LYS A 3 -51.43 58.69 -50.38
N GLN A 4 -50.56 58.13 -49.48
CA GLN A 4 -50.79 56.83 -48.95
C GLN A 4 -51.11 56.94 -47.42
N ILE A 5 -52.25 56.34 -47.04
CA ILE A 5 -52.79 56.28 -45.70
C ILE A 5 -52.13 55.15 -44.97
N LEU A 6 -51.57 55.44 -43.79
CA LEU A 6 -51.00 54.40 -42.85
C LEU A 6 -52.10 54.00 -41.87
N LEU A 7 -52.54 52.74 -41.96
CA LEU A 7 -53.39 52.13 -40.94
C LEU A 7 -52.45 51.48 -39.86
N GLY A 8 -52.53 52.01 -38.64
CA GLY A 8 -51.89 51.39 -37.47
C GLY A 8 -52.77 50.31 -36.93
N ALA A 9 -52.26 49.10 -36.86
CA ALA A 9 -52.84 47.98 -36.10
C ALA A 9 -52.16 47.91 -34.74
N LEU A 10 -52.92 48.19 -33.69
CA LEU A 10 -52.53 48.04 -32.30
C LEU A 10 -52.67 46.55 -31.92
N ALA A 11 -51.58 45.82 -31.83
CA ALA A 11 -51.56 44.45 -31.31
C ALA A 11 -51.43 44.52 -29.79
N PHE A 12 -52.44 44.17 -29.03
CA PHE A 12 -52.36 43.89 -27.61
C PHE A 12 -51.67 42.54 -27.40
N VAL A 13 -50.43 42.58 -26.92
CA VAL A 13 -49.74 41.39 -26.46
C VAL A 13 -50.13 41.16 -24.99
N LEU A 14 -51.01 40.19 -24.75
CA LEU A 14 -51.28 39.64 -23.43
C LEU A 14 -50.02 38.86 -22.96
N PHE A 15 -49.26 39.47 -22.07
CA PHE A 15 -48.26 38.70 -21.27
C PHE A 15 -49.03 37.84 -20.27
N ALA A 16 -49.21 36.56 -20.61
CA ALA A 16 -49.51 35.55 -19.61
C ALA A 16 -48.27 35.38 -18.77
N SER A 17 -48.25 35.92 -17.57
CA SER A 17 -47.27 35.60 -16.53
C SER A 17 -47.48 34.11 -16.15
N VAL A 18 -46.72 33.23 -16.79
CA VAL A 18 -46.50 31.86 -16.29
C VAL A 18 -45.75 32.07 -14.99
N SER A 19 -46.46 31.98 -13.86
CA SER A 19 -45.82 31.76 -12.58
C SER A 19 -45.08 30.43 -12.67
N ALA A 20 -43.78 30.51 -12.91
CA ALA A 20 -42.90 29.37 -12.64
C ALA A 20 -43.06 29.07 -11.13
N GLN A 21 -43.89 28.10 -10.80
CA GLN A 21 -43.80 27.47 -9.48
C GLN A 21 -42.33 27.10 -9.33
N SER A 22 -41.65 27.74 -8.40
CA SER A 22 -40.34 27.28 -7.95
C SER A 22 -40.55 25.83 -7.49
N VAL A 23 -40.17 24.87 -8.33
CA VAL A 23 -40.04 23.48 -7.90
C VAL A 23 -38.95 23.56 -6.85
N ASP A 24 -39.31 23.51 -5.57
CA ASP A 24 -38.36 23.48 -4.48
C ASP A 24 -37.42 22.32 -4.76
N THR A 25 -36.16 22.66 -5.03
CA THR A 25 -35.11 21.66 -5.29
C THR A 25 -35.04 20.75 -4.05
N PRO A 26 -35.16 19.42 -4.19
CA PRO A 26 -35.04 18.53 -3.06
C PRO A 26 -33.75 18.79 -2.29
N VAL A 27 -33.77 18.68 -0.96
CA VAL A 27 -32.64 19.01 -0.10
C VAL A 27 -31.40 18.20 -0.49
N TYR A 28 -31.56 16.93 -0.86
CA TYR A 28 -30.43 16.08 -1.26
C TYR A 28 -29.72 16.54 -2.53
N LEU A 29 -30.37 17.34 -3.40
CA LEU A 29 -29.77 17.90 -4.62
C LEU A 29 -29.18 19.29 -4.41
N ASP A 30 -29.39 19.92 -3.25
CA ASP A 30 -28.87 21.24 -2.92
C ASP A 30 -27.47 21.14 -2.27
N ASP A 31 -26.44 21.43 -3.05
CA ASP A 31 -25.04 21.36 -2.62
C ASP A 31 -24.67 22.36 -1.51
N THR A 32 -25.53 23.35 -1.24
CA THR A 32 -25.33 24.31 -0.15
C THR A 32 -25.73 23.74 1.22
N LYS A 33 -26.45 22.63 1.24
CA LYS A 33 -26.89 21.99 2.48
C LYS A 33 -25.82 21.05 3.05
N PRO A 34 -25.72 20.93 4.37
CA PRO A 34 -24.88 19.93 5.01
C PRO A 34 -25.15 18.52 4.50
N VAL A 35 -24.08 17.73 4.34
CA VAL A 35 -24.15 16.35 3.79
C VAL A 35 -25.18 15.51 4.55
N GLU A 36 -25.23 15.59 5.89
CA GLU A 36 -26.15 14.77 6.68
C GLU A 36 -27.63 15.10 6.42
N LEU A 37 -27.98 16.37 6.20
CA LEU A 37 -29.35 16.73 5.81
C LEU A 37 -29.71 16.19 4.42
N ARG A 38 -28.73 16.18 3.51
CA ARG A 38 -28.89 15.60 2.16
C ARG A 38 -29.08 14.09 2.23
N VAL A 39 -28.34 13.41 3.10
CA VAL A 39 -28.43 11.96 3.34
C VAL A 39 -29.83 11.60 3.84
N GLU A 40 -30.34 12.27 4.88
CA GLU A 40 -31.65 11.96 5.44
C GLU A 40 -32.78 12.25 4.44
N ASP A 41 -32.70 13.33 3.67
CA ASP A 41 -33.72 13.63 2.64
C ASP A 41 -33.72 12.58 1.54
N ALA A 42 -32.52 12.16 1.03
CA ALA A 42 -32.42 11.10 0.05
C ALA A 42 -32.96 9.76 0.56
N LEU A 43 -32.53 9.35 1.77
CA LEU A 43 -32.95 8.11 2.43
C LEU A 43 -34.47 8.02 2.59
N SER A 44 -35.12 9.13 3.00
CA SER A 44 -36.56 9.20 3.22
C SER A 44 -37.37 8.98 1.93
N ARG A 45 -36.75 9.21 0.76
CA ARG A 45 -37.42 9.10 -0.55
C ARG A 45 -37.22 7.72 -1.19
N MET A 46 -36.34 6.87 -0.64
CA MET A 46 -36.03 5.55 -1.19
C MET A 46 -37.05 4.50 -0.80
N THR A 47 -37.37 3.60 -1.73
CA THR A 47 -38.15 2.39 -1.45
C THR A 47 -37.30 1.34 -0.74
N LEU A 48 -37.92 0.33 -0.16
CA LEU A 48 -37.21 -0.78 0.49
C LEU A 48 -36.31 -1.52 -0.50
N GLU A 49 -36.81 -1.77 -1.70
CA GLU A 49 -36.08 -2.46 -2.77
C GLU A 49 -34.87 -1.64 -3.26
N GLU A 50 -35.02 -0.31 -3.38
CA GLU A 50 -33.89 0.57 -3.74
C GLU A 50 -32.79 0.57 -2.66
N LYS A 51 -33.19 0.55 -1.39
CA LYS A 51 -32.25 0.46 -0.26
C LYS A 51 -31.48 -0.87 -0.26
N ILE A 52 -32.17 -1.98 -0.46
CA ILE A 52 -31.56 -3.31 -0.55
C ILE A 52 -30.59 -3.38 -1.74
N ALA A 53 -31.03 -2.91 -2.92
CA ALA A 53 -30.16 -2.96 -4.11
C ALA A 53 -28.85 -2.19 -3.89
N MET A 54 -28.86 -1.06 -3.20
CA MET A 54 -27.70 -0.19 -3.00
C MET A 54 -26.60 -0.81 -2.12
N ILE A 55 -26.91 -1.78 -1.27
CA ILE A 55 -25.96 -2.36 -0.30
C ILE A 55 -25.24 -3.61 -0.80
N HIS A 56 -25.44 -3.99 -2.06
CA HIS A 56 -24.70 -5.09 -2.70
C HIS A 56 -24.40 -4.80 -4.16
N ALA A 57 -23.49 -5.58 -4.72
CA ALA A 57 -23.08 -5.42 -6.12
C ALA A 57 -24.19 -5.76 -7.12
N GLN A 58 -24.10 -5.16 -8.31
CA GLN A 58 -24.82 -5.54 -9.52
C GLN A 58 -23.89 -5.98 -10.67
N SER A 59 -22.60 -5.83 -10.48
CA SER A 59 -21.54 -6.30 -11.39
C SER A 59 -20.27 -6.63 -10.61
N LYS A 60 -19.19 -7.01 -11.30
CA LYS A 60 -17.90 -7.31 -10.63
C LYS A 60 -17.38 -6.14 -9.78
N PHE A 61 -17.58 -4.88 -10.21
CA PHE A 61 -17.04 -3.69 -9.55
C PHE A 61 -18.05 -2.56 -9.36
N CYS A 62 -19.35 -2.83 -9.50
CA CYS A 62 -20.36 -1.80 -9.42
C CYS A 62 -21.51 -2.21 -8.49
N SER A 63 -21.97 -1.27 -7.65
CA SER A 63 -23.25 -1.35 -6.96
C SER A 63 -24.22 -0.34 -7.54
N PRO A 64 -25.54 -0.64 -7.59
CA PRO A 64 -26.50 0.25 -8.22
C PRO A 64 -26.66 1.56 -7.44
N GLY A 65 -26.94 2.62 -8.18
CA GLY A 65 -27.48 3.85 -7.64
C GLY A 65 -29.01 3.80 -7.53
N VAL A 66 -29.61 4.97 -7.40
CA VAL A 66 -31.08 5.12 -7.42
C VAL A 66 -31.47 6.04 -8.57
N SER A 67 -31.65 5.49 -9.76
CA SER A 67 -31.89 6.23 -11.00
C SER A 67 -33.06 7.19 -10.90
N ARG A 68 -34.16 6.79 -10.25
CA ARG A 68 -35.36 7.60 -10.01
C ARG A 68 -35.04 8.89 -9.23
N LEU A 69 -34.03 8.85 -8.35
CA LEU A 69 -33.57 10.00 -7.58
C LEU A 69 -32.33 10.69 -8.21
N GLY A 70 -31.82 10.18 -9.33
CA GLY A 70 -30.61 10.71 -9.94
C GLY A 70 -29.34 10.46 -9.10
N ILE A 71 -29.36 9.46 -8.21
CA ILE A 71 -28.20 9.03 -7.43
C ILE A 71 -27.42 8.04 -8.29
N PRO A 72 -26.15 8.35 -8.65
CA PRO A 72 -25.35 7.50 -9.52
C PRO A 72 -24.93 6.19 -8.85
N GLU A 73 -24.54 5.24 -9.69
CA GLU A 73 -23.86 3.99 -9.33
C GLU A 73 -22.54 4.25 -8.59
N ILE A 74 -22.13 3.29 -7.77
CA ILE A 74 -20.82 3.27 -7.12
C ILE A 74 -19.91 2.31 -7.86
N TRP A 75 -18.85 2.83 -8.44
CA TRP A 75 -17.83 2.07 -9.15
C TRP A 75 -16.56 1.94 -8.33
N CYS A 76 -16.17 0.71 -8.02
CA CYS A 76 -14.87 0.39 -7.45
C CYS A 76 -13.83 0.14 -8.54
N THR A 77 -12.56 0.21 -8.18
CA THR A 77 -11.45 -0.26 -9.02
C THR A 77 -10.36 -0.83 -8.14
N ASP A 78 -9.81 -1.98 -8.54
CA ASP A 78 -8.55 -2.44 -7.97
C ASP A 78 -7.45 -1.42 -8.25
N GLY A 79 -6.50 -1.50 -7.39
CA GLY A 79 -5.32 -0.68 -7.33
C GLY A 79 -4.82 -0.68 -5.96
N PRO A 80 -3.78 -0.73 -5.35
CA PRO A 80 -3.23 0.48 -4.75
C PRO A 80 -2.14 1.12 -5.58
N HIS A 81 -1.78 0.54 -6.72
CA HIS A 81 -0.61 0.97 -7.52
C HIS A 81 -0.97 1.55 -8.89
N GLY A 82 -2.24 1.57 -9.27
CA GLY A 82 -2.74 2.06 -10.55
C GLY A 82 -4.19 1.67 -10.74
N ILE A 83 -4.81 2.16 -11.81
CA ILE A 83 -6.21 1.91 -12.09
C ILE A 83 -6.34 0.68 -12.99
N ARG A 84 -6.94 -0.38 -12.47
CA ARG A 84 -7.16 -1.63 -13.20
C ARG A 84 -7.87 -1.39 -14.53
N PRO A 85 -7.57 -2.16 -15.61
CA PRO A 85 -8.35 -2.15 -16.85
C PRO A 85 -9.79 -2.59 -16.58
N GLU A 86 -10.74 -2.12 -17.41
CA GLU A 86 -12.14 -2.50 -17.28
C GLU A 86 -12.32 -4.00 -17.58
N VAL A 87 -13.19 -4.64 -16.80
CA VAL A 87 -13.61 -6.01 -16.99
C VAL A 87 -15.03 -6.07 -17.56
N LEU A 88 -15.42 -7.22 -18.06
CA LEU A 88 -16.79 -7.48 -18.45
C LEU A 88 -17.73 -7.39 -17.25
N TRP A 89 -19.01 -7.14 -17.49
CA TRP A 89 -19.99 -6.86 -16.43
C TRP A 89 -20.05 -7.97 -15.36
N ASP A 90 -20.12 -9.23 -15.82
CA ASP A 90 -20.28 -10.40 -14.94
C ASP A 90 -19.06 -11.34 -14.93
N GLU A 91 -17.98 -10.99 -15.63
CA GLU A 91 -16.80 -11.85 -15.80
C GLU A 91 -15.52 -11.11 -15.44
N TRP A 92 -14.45 -11.86 -15.19
CA TRP A 92 -13.14 -11.29 -14.85
C TRP A 92 -12.31 -10.90 -16.07
N ASP A 93 -12.75 -11.30 -17.28
CA ASP A 93 -12.04 -10.98 -18.50
C ASP A 93 -12.04 -9.47 -18.76
N GLN A 94 -10.95 -8.99 -19.34
CA GLN A 94 -10.86 -7.59 -19.73
C GLN A 94 -11.94 -7.25 -20.77
N ALA A 95 -12.57 -6.10 -20.63
CA ALA A 95 -13.55 -5.57 -21.57
C ALA A 95 -12.93 -5.20 -22.94
N GLY A 96 -11.60 -5.24 -23.06
CA GLY A 96 -10.88 -4.98 -24.31
C GLY A 96 -10.87 -3.51 -24.74
N TRP A 97 -11.11 -2.57 -23.81
CA TRP A 97 -11.05 -1.16 -24.14
C TRP A 97 -9.63 -0.73 -24.51
N THR A 98 -9.49 0.22 -25.44
CA THR A 98 -8.20 0.72 -25.91
C THR A 98 -7.67 1.91 -25.11
N ASN A 99 -8.51 2.53 -24.28
CA ASN A 99 -8.22 3.76 -23.53
C ASN A 99 -8.23 3.55 -22.00
N ASP A 100 -8.08 2.30 -21.54
CA ASP A 100 -8.12 1.93 -20.12
C ASP A 100 -6.76 1.54 -19.54
N SER A 101 -5.67 1.83 -20.24
CA SER A 101 -4.31 1.69 -19.68
C SER A 101 -3.99 2.87 -18.75
N CYS A 102 -3.23 2.57 -17.69
CA CYS A 102 -2.89 3.51 -16.63
C CYS A 102 -1.39 3.77 -16.52
N VAL A 103 -0.99 4.71 -15.66
CA VAL A 103 0.35 4.77 -15.08
C VAL A 103 0.42 3.75 -13.94
N ALA A 104 1.43 2.89 -13.94
CA ALA A 104 1.76 2.13 -12.76
C ALA A 104 2.69 2.94 -11.86
N PHE A 105 2.24 3.19 -10.65
CA PHE A 105 3.08 3.76 -9.58
C PHE A 105 3.87 2.65 -8.89
N PRO A 106 4.98 2.97 -8.19
CA PRO A 106 5.75 1.96 -7.45
C PRO A 106 4.91 1.22 -6.42
N ALA A 107 5.29 -0.03 -6.11
CA ALA A 107 4.68 -0.81 -5.04
C ALA A 107 4.73 -0.08 -3.70
N LEU A 108 3.77 -0.35 -2.79
CA LEU A 108 3.68 0.38 -1.52
C LEU A 108 4.88 0.13 -0.61
N THR A 109 5.59 -0.99 -0.76
CA THR A 109 6.90 -1.19 -0.11
C THR A 109 7.93 -0.16 -0.56
N CYS A 110 7.95 0.20 -1.86
CA CYS A 110 8.80 1.28 -2.37
C CYS A 110 8.37 2.64 -1.81
N LEU A 111 7.07 2.92 -1.79
CA LEU A 111 6.55 4.15 -1.20
C LEU A 111 6.94 4.28 0.27
N ALA A 112 6.79 3.22 1.06
CA ALA A 112 7.20 3.20 2.46
C ALA A 112 8.72 3.38 2.63
N ALA A 113 9.53 2.80 1.71
CA ALA A 113 10.98 2.95 1.71
C ALA A 113 11.46 4.39 1.44
N THR A 114 10.61 5.27 0.94
CA THR A 114 10.92 6.71 0.85
C THR A 114 11.01 7.38 2.21
N TRP A 115 10.32 6.86 3.22
CA TRP A 115 10.14 7.48 4.55
C TRP A 115 9.76 8.97 4.43
N ASN A 116 8.98 9.29 3.43
CA ASN A 116 8.62 10.65 3.06
C ASN A 116 7.10 10.79 2.87
N PRO A 117 6.37 11.37 3.83
CA PRO A 117 4.93 11.58 3.72
C PRO A 117 4.51 12.44 2.51
N ASP A 118 5.39 13.34 2.02
CA ASP A 118 5.11 14.13 0.82
C ASP A 118 5.03 13.24 -0.44
N MET A 119 5.82 12.18 -0.50
CA MET A 119 5.74 11.19 -1.57
C MET A 119 4.43 10.39 -1.50
N ALA A 120 3.94 10.10 -0.32
CA ALA A 120 2.65 9.45 -0.14
C ALA A 120 1.47 10.38 -0.56
N LEU A 121 1.58 11.66 -0.26
CA LEU A 121 0.60 12.67 -0.73
C LEU A 121 0.63 12.80 -2.26
N LEU A 122 1.82 12.89 -2.86
CA LEU A 122 2.01 12.94 -4.30
C LEU A 122 1.42 11.70 -4.99
N TYR A 123 1.70 10.54 -4.42
CA TYR A 123 1.17 9.25 -4.88
C TYR A 123 -0.36 9.25 -4.88
N GLY A 124 -0.96 9.56 -3.71
CA GLY A 124 -2.40 9.58 -3.54
C GLY A 124 -3.10 10.58 -4.48
N LYS A 125 -2.52 11.78 -4.69
CA LYS A 125 -3.05 12.76 -5.65
C LYS A 125 -3.03 12.22 -7.07
N SER A 126 -1.91 11.70 -7.53
CA SER A 126 -1.73 11.25 -8.91
C SER A 126 -2.62 10.06 -9.25
N ILE A 127 -2.66 9.03 -8.39
CA ILE A 127 -3.56 7.87 -8.61
C ILE A 127 -5.03 8.25 -8.47
N GLY A 128 -5.35 9.18 -7.56
CA GLY A 128 -6.69 9.72 -7.37
C GLY A 128 -7.19 10.49 -8.60
N GLU A 129 -6.32 11.22 -9.30
CA GLU A 129 -6.64 11.89 -10.57
C GLU A 129 -7.00 10.88 -11.66
N GLU A 130 -6.24 9.79 -11.80
CA GLU A 130 -6.55 8.73 -12.76
C GLU A 130 -7.87 8.02 -12.43
N ALA A 131 -8.11 7.70 -11.15
CA ALA A 131 -9.35 7.11 -10.69
C ALA A 131 -10.55 8.02 -10.98
N ARG A 132 -10.39 9.31 -10.69
CA ARG A 132 -11.42 10.32 -10.97
C ARG A 132 -11.72 10.46 -12.48
N TYR A 133 -10.69 10.50 -13.31
CA TYR A 133 -10.85 10.54 -14.78
C TYR A 133 -11.64 9.33 -15.30
N ARG A 134 -11.37 8.13 -14.75
CA ARG A 134 -12.07 6.88 -15.06
C ARG A 134 -13.44 6.78 -14.38
N ASN A 135 -13.92 7.85 -13.75
CA ASN A 135 -15.19 7.94 -13.02
C ASN A 135 -15.35 6.86 -11.92
N LYS A 136 -14.25 6.47 -11.28
CA LYS A 136 -14.29 5.56 -10.15
C LYS A 136 -14.69 6.31 -8.88
N THR A 137 -15.54 5.66 -8.08
CA THR A 137 -16.03 6.19 -6.81
C THR A 137 -15.11 5.79 -5.67
N ILE A 138 -14.63 4.55 -5.71
CA ILE A 138 -13.79 3.93 -4.68
C ILE A 138 -12.55 3.35 -5.33
N LEU A 139 -11.37 3.75 -4.86
CA LEU A 139 -10.09 3.12 -5.14
C LEU A 139 -9.79 2.10 -4.02
N LEU A 140 -9.64 0.80 -4.37
CA LEU A 140 -9.37 -0.28 -3.43
C LEU A 140 -7.90 -0.28 -2.98
N GLY A 141 -7.56 0.68 -2.17
CA GLY A 141 -6.23 0.94 -1.62
C GLY A 141 -6.21 2.16 -0.70
N PRO A 142 -5.13 2.33 0.09
CA PRO A 142 -3.92 1.52 0.14
C PRO A 142 -4.04 0.26 0.99
N GLY A 143 -3.15 -0.73 0.76
CA GLY A 143 -2.93 -1.84 1.66
C GLY A 143 -2.01 -1.44 2.82
N VAL A 144 -2.34 -1.85 4.07
CA VAL A 144 -1.57 -1.44 5.26
C VAL A 144 -1.36 -2.56 6.28
N ASN A 145 -1.56 -3.82 5.88
CA ASN A 145 -1.30 -4.95 6.78
C ASN A 145 0.19 -5.02 7.14
N ILE A 146 0.48 -5.42 8.37
CA ILE A 146 1.85 -5.50 8.86
C ILE A 146 2.58 -6.68 8.23
N TYR A 147 3.84 -6.45 7.86
CA TYR A 147 4.79 -7.43 7.37
C TYR A 147 5.19 -8.38 8.52
N ARG A 148 4.41 -9.44 8.75
CA ARG A 148 4.62 -10.43 9.82
C ARG A 148 5.59 -11.53 9.42
N THR A 149 5.54 -11.94 8.14
CA THR A 149 6.41 -12.97 7.56
C THR A 149 6.94 -12.52 6.20
N PRO A 150 8.23 -12.79 5.88
CA PRO A 150 8.79 -12.49 4.57
C PRO A 150 8.25 -13.42 3.45
N LEU A 151 7.43 -14.41 3.78
CA LEU A 151 6.84 -15.32 2.80
C LEU A 151 5.51 -14.85 2.23
N ASN A 152 4.83 -13.89 2.87
CA ASN A 152 3.54 -13.40 2.42
C ASN A 152 3.62 -12.84 1.00
N GLY A 153 2.85 -13.43 0.08
CA GLY A 153 2.85 -13.07 -1.35
C GLY A 153 2.37 -11.65 -1.62
N ARG A 154 1.61 -11.02 -0.72
CA ARG A 154 1.09 -9.65 -0.89
C ARG A 154 1.86 -8.57 -0.14
N ASN A 155 3.00 -8.89 0.46
CA ASN A 155 3.78 -7.87 1.18
C ASN A 155 4.13 -6.64 0.32
N PHE A 156 4.31 -6.80 -1.00
CA PHE A 156 4.57 -5.69 -1.92
C PHE A 156 3.46 -4.61 -1.91
N GLU A 157 2.22 -4.98 -1.56
CA GLU A 157 1.07 -4.09 -1.46
C GLU A 157 0.99 -3.34 -0.12
N TYR A 158 1.89 -3.62 0.83
CA TYR A 158 1.83 -3.12 2.19
C TYR A 158 3.01 -2.18 2.51
N MET A 159 2.97 -1.51 3.68
CA MET A 159 3.90 -0.43 4.03
C MET A 159 4.97 -0.85 5.06
N GLY A 160 5.18 -2.16 5.29
CA GLY A 160 6.27 -2.66 6.11
C GLY A 160 5.87 -3.25 7.46
N GLU A 161 6.86 -3.43 8.34
CA GLU A 161 6.71 -4.12 9.62
C GLU A 161 6.40 -3.21 10.81
N ASP A 162 6.55 -1.88 10.61
CA ASP A 162 6.42 -0.93 11.71
C ASP A 162 5.09 -0.16 11.64
N PRO A 163 4.26 -0.23 12.70
CA PRO A 163 2.96 0.44 12.74
C PRO A 163 3.05 1.97 12.70
N TYR A 164 4.14 2.58 13.23
CA TYR A 164 4.32 4.03 13.20
C TYR A 164 4.64 4.54 11.79
N LEU A 165 5.58 3.88 11.10
CA LEU A 165 5.92 4.20 9.71
C LEU A 165 4.68 4.07 8.82
N SER A 166 3.97 2.93 8.90
CA SER A 166 2.76 2.69 8.12
C SER A 166 1.68 3.73 8.40
N SER A 167 1.48 4.12 9.67
CA SER A 167 0.53 5.17 10.06
C SER A 167 0.87 6.53 9.46
N LYS A 168 2.15 6.91 9.42
CA LYS A 168 2.57 8.21 8.87
C LYS A 168 2.54 8.26 7.35
N MET A 169 2.63 7.13 6.68
CA MET A 169 2.55 7.03 5.21
C MET A 169 1.10 6.91 4.70
N VAL A 170 0.22 6.20 5.40
CA VAL A 170 -1.16 5.99 4.96
C VAL A 170 -1.99 7.27 4.97
N VAL A 171 -1.80 8.14 5.96
CA VAL A 171 -2.59 9.39 6.12
C VAL A 171 -2.50 10.29 4.89
N PRO A 172 -1.33 10.73 4.43
CA PRO A 172 -1.23 11.58 3.24
C PRO A 172 -1.64 10.87 1.95
N TYR A 173 -1.45 9.54 1.83
CA TYR A 173 -1.98 8.78 0.70
C TYR A 173 -3.51 8.90 0.61
N VAL A 174 -4.22 8.62 1.72
CA VAL A 174 -5.68 8.73 1.80
C VAL A 174 -6.15 10.15 1.46
N GLN A 175 -5.53 11.16 2.07
CA GLN A 175 -5.86 12.56 1.81
C GLN A 175 -5.64 12.94 0.34
N GLY A 176 -4.56 12.46 -0.28
CA GLY A 176 -4.27 12.67 -1.69
C GLY A 176 -5.32 12.08 -2.61
N VAL A 177 -5.73 10.83 -2.42
CA VAL A 177 -6.80 10.19 -3.19
C VAL A 177 -8.11 10.95 -3.04
N GLN A 178 -8.51 11.25 -1.80
CA GLN A 178 -9.79 11.88 -1.49
C GLN A 178 -9.89 13.35 -1.94
N SER A 179 -8.75 14.04 -2.11
CA SER A 179 -8.72 15.39 -2.69
C SER A 179 -9.29 15.44 -4.12
N ASN A 180 -9.37 14.31 -4.79
CA ASN A 180 -9.96 14.15 -6.13
C ASN A 180 -11.46 13.79 -6.12
N GLY A 181 -12.08 13.69 -4.94
CA GLY A 181 -13.46 13.22 -4.82
C GLY A 181 -13.61 11.74 -5.15
N VAL A 182 -12.60 10.94 -4.82
CA VAL A 182 -12.56 9.47 -4.89
C VAL A 182 -12.31 8.95 -3.48
N ALA A 183 -13.03 7.95 -3.03
CA ALA A 183 -12.80 7.34 -1.73
C ALA A 183 -11.57 6.44 -1.77
N ALA A 184 -10.64 6.63 -0.84
CA ALA A 184 -9.63 5.62 -0.54
C ALA A 184 -10.29 4.51 0.30
N CYS A 185 -10.07 3.25 -0.09
CA CYS A 185 -10.56 2.07 0.61
C CYS A 185 -9.40 1.33 1.25
N VAL A 186 -9.08 1.69 2.49
CA VAL A 186 -7.92 1.13 3.19
C VAL A 186 -8.14 -0.33 3.51
N LYS A 187 -7.15 -1.21 3.20
CA LYS A 187 -7.31 -2.66 3.20
C LYS A 187 -6.09 -3.39 3.77
N HIS A 188 -6.23 -4.62 4.21
CA HIS A 188 -7.44 -5.43 4.46
C HIS A 188 -7.69 -5.49 5.96
N TYR A 189 -8.83 -5.02 6.43
CA TYR A 189 -9.16 -4.85 7.85
C TYR A 189 -9.83 -6.10 8.44
N ALA A 190 -9.14 -6.90 9.25
CA ALA A 190 -7.76 -6.79 9.68
C ALA A 190 -7.09 -8.18 9.71
N LEU A 191 -5.77 -8.18 9.96
CA LEU A 191 -5.02 -9.41 10.24
C LEU A 191 -4.81 -10.35 9.03
N ASN A 192 -4.92 -9.87 7.80
CA ASN A 192 -4.53 -10.63 6.61
C ASN A 192 -3.01 -10.50 6.38
N ASN A 193 -2.22 -11.30 7.11
CA ASN A 193 -0.76 -11.21 7.13
C ASN A 193 -0.06 -12.36 6.40
N HIS A 194 -0.82 -13.22 5.72
CA HIS A 194 -0.35 -14.28 4.81
C HIS A 194 -1.48 -14.71 3.87
N GLU A 195 -1.13 -15.34 2.74
CA GLU A 195 -2.08 -15.73 1.70
C GLU A 195 -2.51 -17.21 1.79
N VAL A 196 -1.63 -18.07 2.32
CA VAL A 196 -1.96 -19.50 2.49
C VAL A 196 -3.18 -19.65 3.40
N ASN A 197 -4.21 -20.33 2.89
CA ASN A 197 -5.48 -20.57 3.60
C ASN A 197 -6.22 -19.30 4.05
N ARG A 198 -5.98 -18.13 3.43
CA ARG A 198 -6.51 -16.83 3.86
C ARG A 198 -8.01 -16.80 4.11
N HIS A 199 -8.81 -17.55 3.33
CA HIS A 199 -10.28 -17.64 3.49
C HIS A 199 -10.73 -18.48 4.70
N THR A 200 -9.84 -19.29 5.26
CA THR A 200 -10.16 -20.22 6.34
C THR A 200 -9.23 -20.09 7.54
N THR A 201 -8.34 -19.11 7.50
CA THR A 201 -7.44 -18.80 8.63
C THR A 201 -8.21 -18.04 9.71
N ASN A 202 -8.24 -18.61 10.93
CA ASN A 202 -8.69 -17.92 12.14
C ASN A 202 -7.48 -17.40 12.91
N VAL A 203 -7.33 -16.09 12.97
CA VAL A 203 -6.21 -15.46 13.66
C VAL A 203 -6.49 -15.40 15.16
N ILE A 204 -5.55 -15.91 15.95
CA ILE A 204 -5.56 -15.88 17.41
C ILE A 204 -4.47 -14.93 17.88
N VAL A 205 -4.87 -13.71 18.26
CA VAL A 205 -3.99 -12.64 18.72
C VAL A 205 -4.60 -11.94 19.93
N GLY A 206 -3.78 -11.57 20.90
CA GLY A 206 -4.24 -10.79 22.06
C GLY A 206 -4.47 -9.32 21.71
N ASP A 207 -5.38 -8.67 22.45
CA ASP A 207 -5.77 -7.27 22.20
C ASP A 207 -4.57 -6.33 22.22
N ARG A 208 -3.58 -6.56 23.07
CA ARG A 208 -2.35 -5.74 23.11
C ARG A 208 -1.64 -5.70 21.74
N ALA A 209 -1.36 -6.86 21.16
CA ALA A 209 -0.72 -6.93 19.85
C ALA A 209 -1.64 -6.39 18.74
N LEU A 210 -2.95 -6.65 18.84
CA LEU A 210 -3.93 -6.10 17.92
C LEU A 210 -3.86 -4.56 17.89
N TYR A 211 -3.90 -3.90 19.06
CA TYR A 211 -3.91 -2.44 19.17
C TYR A 211 -2.54 -1.78 18.96
N GLU A 212 -1.43 -2.43 19.33
CA GLU A 212 -0.09 -1.82 19.20
C GLU A 212 0.55 -2.08 17.83
N ILE A 213 0.20 -3.18 17.14
CA ILE A 213 0.88 -3.61 15.90
C ILE A 213 -0.05 -3.58 14.68
N TYR A 214 -1.21 -4.26 14.76
CA TYR A 214 -1.99 -4.55 13.55
C TYR A 214 -3.03 -3.50 13.20
N LEU A 215 -3.52 -2.72 14.15
CA LEU A 215 -4.56 -1.72 13.94
C LEU A 215 -4.08 -0.25 13.75
N PRO A 216 -2.87 0.17 14.19
CA PRO A 216 -2.52 1.60 14.20
C PRO A 216 -2.60 2.29 12.85
N ALA A 217 -2.19 1.63 11.74
CA ALA A 217 -2.27 2.23 10.41
C ALA A 217 -3.73 2.45 9.95
N PHE A 218 -4.64 1.51 10.27
CA PHE A 218 -6.07 1.68 10.01
C PHE A 218 -6.66 2.81 10.86
N LYS A 219 -6.30 2.85 12.14
CA LYS A 219 -6.73 3.93 13.04
C LYS A 219 -6.29 5.31 12.54
N ALA A 220 -5.04 5.43 12.12
CA ALA A 220 -4.50 6.67 11.56
C ALA A 220 -5.23 7.05 10.25
N ALA A 221 -5.48 6.08 9.36
CA ALA A 221 -6.26 6.31 8.15
C ALA A 221 -7.66 6.85 8.43
N VAL A 222 -8.33 6.35 9.48
CA VAL A 222 -9.68 6.79 9.87
C VAL A 222 -9.64 8.14 10.58
N GLN A 223 -8.83 8.28 11.63
CA GLN A 223 -8.89 9.45 12.53
C GLN A 223 -8.07 10.64 12.04
N GLU A 224 -6.92 10.42 11.38
CA GLU A 224 -6.07 11.48 10.85
C GLU A 224 -6.27 11.65 9.33
N GLY A 225 -6.42 10.55 8.58
CA GLY A 225 -6.64 10.55 7.13
C GLY A 225 -8.08 10.80 6.72
N HIS A 226 -9.04 10.63 7.63
CA HIS A 226 -10.47 10.72 7.37
C HIS A 226 -10.93 9.84 6.20
N ALA A 227 -10.51 8.59 6.18
CA ALA A 227 -10.85 7.62 5.15
C ALA A 227 -12.35 7.47 5.00
N TRP A 228 -12.85 7.42 3.75
CA TRP A 228 -14.28 7.29 3.45
C TRP A 228 -14.72 5.85 3.23
N SER A 229 -13.79 4.93 3.08
CA SER A 229 -14.10 3.49 3.02
C SER A 229 -12.97 2.63 3.59
N ILE A 230 -13.34 1.45 4.07
CA ILE A 230 -12.45 0.40 4.61
C ILE A 230 -12.90 -0.92 3.99
N MET A 231 -11.96 -1.77 3.58
CA MET A 231 -12.26 -3.12 3.11
C MET A 231 -11.98 -4.14 4.22
N GLY A 232 -12.95 -5.00 4.50
CA GLY A 232 -12.78 -6.15 5.39
C GLY A 232 -11.77 -7.15 4.82
N ALA A 233 -11.17 -7.96 5.68
CA ALA A 233 -10.24 -9.01 5.26
C ALA A 233 -10.95 -10.37 5.10
N TYR A 234 -10.31 -11.29 4.39
CA TYR A 234 -10.87 -12.65 4.16
C TYR A 234 -10.88 -13.53 5.41
N ASN A 235 -9.83 -13.42 6.23
CA ASN A 235 -9.60 -14.29 7.38
C ASN A 235 -10.64 -14.10 8.48
N LEU A 236 -10.68 -15.06 9.40
CA LEU A 236 -11.46 -14.97 10.61
C LEU A 236 -10.62 -14.36 11.75
N TYR A 237 -11.31 -13.72 12.66
CA TYR A 237 -10.82 -13.31 13.98
C TYR A 237 -11.91 -13.55 15.02
N LYS A 238 -11.56 -14.22 16.12
CA LYS A 238 -12.57 -14.67 17.11
C LYS A 238 -13.69 -15.49 16.45
N ASP A 239 -13.32 -16.38 15.53
CA ASP A 239 -14.21 -17.27 14.78
C ASP A 239 -15.28 -16.60 13.91
N GLN A 240 -15.14 -15.28 13.64
CA GLN A 240 -15.98 -14.54 12.69
C GLN A 240 -15.12 -13.99 11.55
N HIS A 241 -15.60 -14.10 10.31
CA HIS A 241 -14.93 -13.48 9.17
C HIS A 241 -14.84 -11.96 9.33
N CYS A 242 -13.67 -11.38 9.04
CA CYS A 242 -13.40 -9.96 9.27
C CYS A 242 -14.35 -9.03 8.50
N CYS A 243 -14.89 -9.46 7.35
CA CYS A 243 -15.89 -8.69 6.59
C CYS A 243 -17.22 -8.49 7.34
N HIS A 244 -17.52 -9.31 8.34
CA HIS A 244 -18.72 -9.18 9.19
C HIS A 244 -18.41 -9.56 10.65
N ASN A 245 -17.27 -9.10 11.15
CA ASN A 245 -16.82 -9.33 12.52
C ASN A 245 -17.33 -8.21 13.44
N GLN A 246 -18.16 -8.58 14.43
CA GLN A 246 -18.78 -7.64 15.36
C GLN A 246 -17.74 -6.78 16.09
N TYR A 247 -16.71 -7.41 16.65
CA TYR A 247 -15.71 -6.71 17.45
C TYR A 247 -14.86 -5.72 16.62
N LEU A 248 -14.41 -6.16 15.43
CA LEU A 248 -13.62 -5.29 14.56
C LEU A 248 -14.43 -4.14 13.99
N LEU A 249 -15.64 -4.42 13.46
CA LEU A 249 -16.38 -3.43 12.67
C LEU A 249 -17.24 -2.51 13.52
N ASN A 250 -18.02 -3.07 14.48
CA ASN A 250 -18.90 -2.26 15.29
C ASN A 250 -18.21 -1.69 16.52
N ASP A 251 -17.48 -2.53 17.29
CA ASP A 251 -16.96 -2.08 18.57
C ASP A 251 -15.73 -1.17 18.36
N ILE A 252 -14.75 -1.58 17.55
CA ILE A 252 -13.53 -0.81 17.32
C ILE A 252 -13.72 0.24 16.23
N LEU A 253 -14.00 -0.17 14.98
CA LEU A 253 -13.97 0.74 13.83
C LEU A 253 -15.03 1.83 13.93
N LYS A 254 -16.30 1.44 14.10
CA LYS A 254 -17.43 2.38 14.16
C LYS A 254 -17.61 2.97 15.54
N GLY A 255 -17.41 2.18 16.61
CA GLY A 255 -17.61 2.60 18.00
C GLY A 255 -16.43 3.42 18.55
N GLU A 256 -15.25 2.82 18.73
CA GLU A 256 -14.13 3.51 19.37
C GLU A 256 -13.52 4.61 18.48
N TRP A 257 -13.40 4.36 17.15
CA TRP A 257 -12.75 5.31 16.25
C TRP A 257 -13.72 6.28 15.59
N GLY A 258 -15.03 6.04 15.67
CA GLY A 258 -16.06 6.93 15.11
C GLY A 258 -16.08 6.93 13.58
N PHE A 259 -15.75 5.82 12.92
CA PHE A 259 -15.74 5.72 11.46
C PHE A 259 -17.13 5.94 10.88
N ASP A 260 -17.28 6.96 10.05
CA ASP A 260 -18.55 7.35 9.41
C ASP A 260 -18.66 6.92 7.93
N GLY A 261 -17.62 6.29 7.40
CA GLY A 261 -17.55 5.82 6.01
C GLY A 261 -18.19 4.45 5.80
N VAL A 262 -17.89 3.84 4.64
CA VAL A 262 -18.45 2.58 4.16
C VAL A 262 -17.47 1.43 4.41
N VAL A 263 -17.94 0.37 5.06
CA VAL A 263 -17.23 -0.92 5.12
C VAL A 263 -17.64 -1.73 3.89
N VAL A 264 -16.67 -2.01 3.05
CA VAL A 264 -16.80 -2.84 1.83
C VAL A 264 -16.28 -4.24 2.15
N SER A 265 -16.97 -5.30 1.71
CA SER A 265 -16.41 -6.65 1.79
C SER A 265 -15.26 -6.81 0.79
N ASP A 266 -14.28 -7.64 1.10
CA ASP A 266 -13.44 -8.21 0.05
C ASP A 266 -14.26 -9.18 -0.81
N TRP A 267 -13.81 -9.47 -2.04
CA TRP A 267 -14.53 -10.30 -3.03
C TRP A 267 -14.57 -11.77 -2.60
N GLY A 268 -15.73 -12.20 -2.09
CA GLY A 268 -15.89 -13.52 -1.47
C GLY A 268 -15.66 -13.55 0.04
N GLY A 269 -15.58 -12.38 0.68
CA GLY A 269 -15.35 -12.27 2.14
C GLY A 269 -16.61 -12.32 3.01
N THR A 270 -17.82 -12.31 2.42
CA THR A 270 -19.08 -12.42 3.16
C THR A 270 -19.56 -13.88 3.18
N HIS A 271 -19.93 -14.39 4.35
CA HIS A 271 -20.25 -15.81 4.56
C HIS A 271 -21.55 -16.08 5.32
N ASP A 272 -22.16 -15.06 5.94
CA ASP A 272 -23.40 -15.20 6.72
C ASP A 272 -24.28 -13.96 6.60
N THR A 273 -25.59 -14.18 6.34
CA THR A 273 -26.57 -13.09 6.18
C THR A 273 -26.85 -12.35 7.49
N ASP A 274 -27.05 -13.07 8.60
CA ASP A 274 -27.43 -12.44 9.86
C ASP A 274 -26.24 -11.62 10.43
N GLU A 275 -25.03 -12.16 10.36
CA GLU A 275 -23.83 -11.41 10.73
C GLU A 275 -23.58 -10.22 9.81
N ALA A 276 -23.73 -10.38 8.49
CA ALA A 276 -23.57 -9.28 7.54
C ALA A 276 -24.60 -8.14 7.79
N ILE A 277 -25.83 -8.48 8.23
CA ILE A 277 -26.86 -7.50 8.61
C ILE A 277 -26.41 -6.72 9.85
N THR A 278 -25.99 -7.41 10.92
CA THR A 278 -25.88 -6.83 12.26
C THR A 278 -24.46 -6.35 12.60
N ASN A 279 -23.43 -6.98 12.05
CA ASN A 279 -22.06 -6.83 12.52
C ASN A 279 -21.22 -5.79 11.74
N GLY A 280 -21.89 -4.88 11.01
CA GLY A 280 -21.21 -3.67 10.54
C GLY A 280 -20.71 -3.69 9.09
N LEU A 281 -20.92 -4.73 8.28
CA LEU A 281 -20.72 -4.68 6.84
C LEU A 281 -21.74 -3.70 6.21
N ASP A 282 -21.30 -2.82 5.30
CA ASP A 282 -22.18 -1.84 4.67
C ASP A 282 -22.43 -2.13 3.18
N LEU A 283 -21.45 -2.66 2.45
CA LEU A 283 -21.53 -2.89 1.01
C LEU A 283 -20.86 -4.21 0.64
N GLU A 284 -21.63 -5.12 0.03
CA GLU A 284 -21.19 -6.47 -0.30
C GLU A 284 -20.77 -6.60 -1.77
N PHE A 285 -19.58 -7.17 -2.00
CA PHE A 285 -19.05 -7.51 -3.33
C PHE A 285 -18.56 -8.96 -3.41
N GLY A 286 -18.66 -9.56 -4.59
CA GLY A 286 -17.95 -10.78 -4.99
C GLY A 286 -18.35 -12.08 -4.28
N SER A 287 -19.48 -12.13 -3.58
CA SER A 287 -19.87 -13.31 -2.79
C SER A 287 -20.09 -14.57 -3.62
N TRP A 288 -19.67 -15.70 -3.05
CA TRP A 288 -19.80 -17.04 -3.63
C TRP A 288 -21.03 -17.74 -3.07
N THR A 289 -22.19 -17.42 -3.62
CA THR A 289 -23.46 -17.95 -3.15
C THR A 289 -24.04 -18.97 -4.14
N ASN A 290 -24.96 -19.83 -3.68
CA ASN A 290 -25.62 -20.81 -4.52
C ASN A 290 -26.31 -20.14 -5.73
N GLY A 291 -26.02 -20.65 -6.93
CA GLY A 291 -26.51 -20.10 -8.18
C GLY A 291 -25.70 -18.94 -8.75
N LEU A 292 -24.66 -18.48 -8.05
CA LEU A 292 -23.71 -17.53 -8.60
C LEU A 292 -22.77 -18.24 -9.57
N SER A 293 -22.80 -17.81 -10.83
CA SER A 293 -21.88 -18.27 -11.88
C SER A 293 -21.54 -17.12 -12.80
N ASN A 294 -20.38 -17.23 -13.48
CA ASN A 294 -20.00 -16.26 -14.49
C ASN A 294 -21.08 -16.13 -15.56
N GLY A 295 -21.42 -14.90 -15.94
CA GLY A 295 -22.44 -14.59 -16.93
C GLY A 295 -23.89 -14.74 -16.47
N ALA A 296 -24.15 -15.07 -15.21
CA ALA A 296 -25.50 -15.16 -14.69
C ALA A 296 -26.04 -13.78 -14.30
N SER A 297 -26.95 -13.21 -15.08
CA SER A 297 -27.47 -11.84 -14.89
C SER A 297 -28.21 -11.61 -13.57
N ASN A 298 -28.70 -12.67 -12.92
CA ASN A 298 -29.41 -12.63 -11.61
C ASN A 298 -28.57 -13.16 -10.46
N ALA A 299 -27.27 -13.38 -10.66
CA ALA A 299 -26.39 -13.94 -9.65
C ALA A 299 -26.32 -13.05 -8.37
N TYR A 300 -26.37 -11.75 -8.54
CA TYR A 300 -26.26 -10.76 -7.48
C TYR A 300 -27.45 -10.75 -6.52
N ASP A 301 -28.63 -11.21 -6.97
CA ASP A 301 -29.83 -11.36 -6.12
C ASP A 301 -29.64 -12.45 -5.03
N ASN A 302 -28.69 -13.34 -5.21
CA ASN A 302 -28.36 -14.41 -4.27
C ASN A 302 -27.29 -14.01 -3.25
N TYR A 303 -26.79 -12.78 -3.28
CA TYR A 303 -25.85 -12.28 -2.26
C TYR A 303 -26.48 -12.26 -0.87
N TYR A 304 -25.66 -12.27 0.17
CA TYR A 304 -26.11 -12.34 1.57
C TYR A 304 -26.93 -11.13 1.98
N LEU A 305 -26.58 -9.93 1.49
CA LEU A 305 -27.32 -8.68 1.75
C LEU A 305 -28.39 -8.37 0.68
N ALA A 306 -28.61 -9.25 -0.30
CA ALA A 306 -29.63 -9.09 -1.34
C ALA A 306 -31.01 -9.66 -0.92
N LYS A 307 -31.56 -10.55 -1.72
CA LYS A 307 -32.90 -11.15 -1.49
C LYS A 307 -33.04 -11.80 -0.12
N ALA A 308 -32.00 -12.46 0.38
CA ALA A 308 -32.01 -13.09 1.71
C ALA A 308 -32.30 -12.07 2.82
N TYR A 309 -31.71 -10.87 2.74
CA TYR A 309 -31.99 -9.81 3.70
C TYR A 309 -33.38 -9.20 3.51
N LEU A 310 -33.78 -8.93 2.26
CA LEU A 310 -35.14 -8.43 1.95
C LEU A 310 -36.23 -9.34 2.53
N ASP A 311 -36.10 -10.66 2.36
CA ASP A 311 -37.07 -11.64 2.87
C ASP A 311 -37.11 -11.64 4.41
N LYS A 312 -35.99 -11.46 5.08
CA LYS A 312 -35.90 -11.34 6.54
C LYS A 312 -36.59 -10.06 7.06
N ILE A 313 -36.55 -8.94 6.34
CA ILE A 313 -37.27 -7.72 6.66
C ILE A 313 -38.77 -7.95 6.42
N LYS A 314 -39.17 -8.49 5.26
CA LYS A 314 -40.57 -8.74 4.91
C LYS A 314 -41.25 -9.74 5.86
N SER A 315 -40.51 -10.68 6.41
CA SER A 315 -41.00 -11.62 7.43
C SER A 315 -41.07 -11.02 8.85
N GLY A 316 -40.55 -9.81 9.05
CA GLY A 316 -40.51 -9.15 10.36
C GLY A 316 -39.36 -9.65 11.27
N LYS A 317 -38.42 -10.44 10.78
CA LYS A 317 -37.23 -10.86 11.56
C LYS A 317 -36.32 -9.68 11.87
N TYR A 318 -36.15 -8.76 10.91
CA TYR A 318 -35.41 -7.51 11.06
C TYR A 318 -36.30 -6.31 10.73
N THR A 319 -35.96 -5.17 11.32
CA THR A 319 -36.52 -3.84 10.93
C THR A 319 -35.63 -3.27 9.80
N THR A 320 -36.00 -2.07 9.33
CA THR A 320 -35.15 -1.36 8.36
C THR A 320 -34.00 -0.59 9.01
N LYS A 321 -33.85 -0.62 10.33
CA LYS A 321 -32.89 0.21 11.07
C LYS A 321 -31.42 -0.04 10.60
N GLU A 322 -31.01 -1.28 10.53
CA GLU A 322 -29.67 -1.68 10.10
C GLU A 322 -29.47 -1.38 8.61
N LEU A 323 -30.51 -1.59 7.79
CA LEU A 323 -30.50 -1.23 6.37
C LEU A 323 -30.34 0.28 6.17
N ASP A 324 -31.14 1.07 6.88
CA ASP A 324 -31.09 2.53 6.79
C ASP A 324 -29.71 3.08 7.18
N GLU A 325 -29.05 2.47 8.18
CA GLU A 325 -27.69 2.88 8.57
C GLU A 325 -26.66 2.57 7.47
N LYS A 326 -26.71 1.39 6.84
CA LYS A 326 -25.85 1.04 5.70
C LYS A 326 -26.06 2.01 4.55
N VAL A 327 -27.29 2.29 4.19
CA VAL A 327 -27.66 3.22 3.11
C VAL A 327 -27.22 4.65 3.43
N ARG A 328 -27.33 5.12 4.69
CA ARG A 328 -26.80 6.44 5.10
C ARG A 328 -25.31 6.57 4.79
N ARG A 329 -24.51 5.55 5.11
CA ARG A 329 -23.07 5.54 4.87
C ARG A 329 -22.76 5.59 3.37
N ILE A 330 -23.47 4.82 2.57
CA ILE A 330 -23.31 4.80 1.10
C ILE A 330 -23.76 6.14 0.48
N LEU A 331 -24.88 6.72 0.93
CA LEU A 331 -25.32 8.05 0.48
C LEU A 331 -24.30 9.13 0.85
N ARG A 332 -23.76 9.10 2.09
CA ARG A 332 -22.69 10.02 2.52
C ARG A 332 -21.47 9.91 1.61
N LEU A 333 -21.05 8.68 1.27
CA LEU A 333 -19.99 8.44 0.30
C LEU A 333 -20.34 9.05 -1.07
N SER A 334 -21.55 8.83 -1.58
CA SER A 334 -22.03 9.38 -2.85
C SER A 334 -21.98 10.91 -2.86
N PHE A 335 -22.40 11.56 -1.78
CA PHE A 335 -22.34 13.04 -1.68
C PHE A 335 -20.91 13.58 -1.52
N ARG A 336 -19.99 12.81 -0.98
CA ARG A 336 -18.55 13.16 -0.94
C ARG A 336 -17.86 12.95 -2.29
N THR A 337 -18.38 12.05 -3.13
CA THR A 337 -17.75 11.59 -4.39
C THR A 337 -18.58 11.95 -5.62
N THR A 338 -19.39 11.04 -6.16
CA THR A 338 -20.10 11.17 -7.45
C THR A 338 -21.05 12.34 -7.50
N MET A 339 -21.71 12.67 -6.40
CA MET A 339 -22.63 13.79 -6.28
C MET A 339 -21.98 15.10 -5.78
N ASN A 340 -20.66 15.13 -5.60
CA ASN A 340 -19.93 16.35 -5.30
C ASN A 340 -19.58 17.07 -6.64
N ARG A 341 -20.28 18.15 -6.94
CA ARG A 341 -20.09 18.93 -8.18
C ARG A 341 -18.78 19.71 -8.19
N ASN A 342 -18.14 19.93 -7.03
CA ASN A 342 -16.91 20.69 -6.90
C ASN A 342 -15.65 19.85 -7.03
N ARG A 343 -15.76 18.52 -7.25
CA ARG A 343 -14.61 17.65 -7.42
C ARG A 343 -13.91 17.92 -8.77
N PRO A 344 -12.59 17.81 -8.86
CA PRO A 344 -11.85 18.01 -10.12
C PRO A 344 -12.24 16.96 -11.17
N PHE A 345 -11.84 17.20 -12.43
CA PHE A 345 -12.07 16.23 -13.52
C PHE A 345 -11.10 15.05 -13.47
N GLY A 346 -9.91 15.26 -12.94
CA GLY A 346 -8.81 14.31 -13.01
C GLY A 346 -8.12 14.32 -14.38
N SER A 347 -7.08 13.49 -14.49
CA SER A 347 -6.32 13.26 -15.72
C SER A 347 -5.86 11.81 -15.76
N MET A 348 -5.51 11.30 -16.95
CA MET A 348 -5.11 9.90 -17.14
C MET A 348 -3.82 9.80 -17.95
N GLY A 349 -2.79 9.17 -17.37
CA GLY A 349 -1.54 8.92 -18.05
C GLY A 349 -0.85 10.21 -18.51
N SER A 350 -0.88 11.26 -17.69
CA SER A 350 -0.23 12.53 -17.96
C SER A 350 1.29 12.45 -17.74
N PRO A 351 2.09 13.34 -18.34
CA PRO A 351 3.53 13.41 -18.05
C PRO A 351 3.84 13.57 -16.57
N GLU A 352 3.02 14.35 -15.84
CA GLU A 352 3.17 14.59 -14.40
C GLU A 352 2.98 13.30 -13.58
N HIS A 353 2.10 12.40 -14.01
CA HIS A 353 1.90 11.10 -13.37
C HIS A 353 3.12 10.19 -13.55
N PHE A 354 3.74 10.17 -14.74
CA PHE A 354 4.99 9.44 -14.98
C PHE A 354 6.16 10.05 -14.19
N ASP A 355 6.24 11.37 -14.13
CA ASP A 355 7.25 12.07 -13.30
C ASP A 355 7.06 11.78 -11.81
N ALA A 356 5.81 11.72 -11.32
CA ALA A 356 5.51 11.33 -9.95
C ALA A 356 5.94 9.88 -9.68
N ALA A 357 5.58 8.95 -10.58
CA ALA A 357 5.97 7.54 -10.46
C ALA A 357 7.51 7.40 -10.41
N ARG A 358 8.24 8.10 -11.29
CA ARG A 358 9.70 8.12 -11.32
C ARG A 358 10.29 8.71 -10.05
N THR A 359 9.81 9.85 -9.58
CA THR A 359 10.32 10.53 -8.39
C THR A 359 10.18 9.64 -7.14
N ILE A 360 9.01 9.00 -6.98
CA ILE A 360 8.75 8.07 -5.86
C ILE A 360 9.68 6.85 -5.96
N ALA A 361 9.87 6.30 -7.17
CA ALA A 361 10.78 5.19 -7.41
C ALA A 361 12.24 5.56 -7.04
N GLU A 362 12.72 6.69 -7.50
CA GLU A 362 14.08 7.21 -7.22
C GLU A 362 14.30 7.42 -5.72
N GLU A 363 13.31 7.95 -4.99
CA GLU A 363 13.40 8.16 -3.55
C GLU A 363 13.28 6.86 -2.73
N GLY A 364 12.63 5.83 -3.27
CA GLY A 364 12.39 4.57 -2.58
C GLY A 364 13.47 3.51 -2.81
N ILE A 365 14.32 3.63 -3.85
CA ILE A 365 15.43 2.70 -4.06
C ILE A 365 16.40 2.76 -2.88
N VAL A 366 16.79 1.57 -2.37
CA VAL A 366 17.66 1.44 -1.18
C VAL A 366 19.03 0.89 -1.59
N LEU A 367 20.09 1.62 -1.28
CA LEU A 367 21.46 1.12 -1.38
C LEU A 367 21.79 0.31 -0.12
N LEU A 368 21.80 -1.02 -0.24
CA LEU A 368 22.02 -1.92 0.90
C LEU A 368 23.51 -2.06 1.25
N GLN A 369 24.37 -2.11 0.23
CA GLN A 369 25.80 -2.29 0.39
C GLN A 369 26.56 -1.61 -0.76
N ASN A 370 27.73 -1.00 -0.47
CA ASN A 370 28.61 -0.39 -1.49
C ASN A 370 30.08 -0.41 -1.05
N LYS A 371 30.65 -1.60 -0.94
CA LYS A 371 32.07 -1.79 -0.60
C LYS A 371 32.96 -1.33 -1.75
N GLY A 372 33.99 -0.58 -1.44
CA GLY A 372 34.95 -0.07 -2.44
C GLY A 372 34.36 1.03 -3.35
N ASN A 373 33.20 1.59 -3.04
CA ASN A 373 32.51 2.63 -3.82
C ASN A 373 32.37 2.24 -5.31
N VAL A 374 31.89 1.02 -5.56
CA VAL A 374 31.58 0.52 -6.91
C VAL A 374 30.45 1.36 -7.55
N LEU A 375 29.50 1.80 -6.76
CA LEU A 375 28.48 2.76 -7.15
C LEU A 375 28.80 4.18 -6.62
N PRO A 376 28.43 5.24 -7.35
CA PRO A 376 27.83 5.21 -8.69
C PRO A 376 28.85 4.79 -9.75
N ILE A 377 28.35 4.20 -10.85
CA ILE A 377 29.16 3.79 -11.99
C ILE A 377 29.85 5.02 -12.61
N ASP A 378 31.19 4.97 -12.74
CA ASP A 378 31.98 6.03 -13.34
C ASP A 378 32.08 5.81 -14.86
N LEU A 379 31.27 6.52 -15.64
CA LEU A 379 31.26 6.42 -17.10
C LEU A 379 32.56 6.89 -17.77
N ASN A 380 33.48 7.54 -17.05
CA ASN A 380 34.82 7.85 -17.59
C ASN A 380 35.75 6.63 -17.56
N LYS A 381 35.38 5.61 -16.78
CA LYS A 381 36.13 4.35 -16.64
C LYS A 381 35.39 3.16 -17.23
N ALA A 382 34.09 3.29 -17.47
CA ALA A 382 33.25 2.22 -18.02
C ALA A 382 33.12 2.37 -19.53
N SER A 383 33.74 1.45 -20.29
CA SER A 383 33.55 1.32 -21.74
C SER A 383 32.52 0.25 -22.07
N LYS A 384 32.45 -0.81 -21.27
CA LYS A 384 31.55 -1.95 -21.42
C LYS A 384 30.86 -2.31 -20.11
N ILE A 385 29.57 -2.44 -20.15
CA ILE A 385 28.72 -2.80 -19.01
C ILE A 385 27.94 -4.07 -19.38
N ALA A 386 28.14 -5.17 -18.64
CA ALA A 386 27.32 -6.34 -18.75
C ALA A 386 26.06 -6.18 -17.92
N VAL A 387 24.91 -6.37 -18.53
CA VAL A 387 23.59 -6.49 -17.87
C VAL A 387 23.20 -7.96 -17.94
N ILE A 388 22.96 -8.57 -16.78
CA ILE A 388 22.69 -10.00 -16.65
C ILE A 388 21.42 -10.19 -15.82
N GLY A 389 20.58 -11.13 -16.25
CA GLY A 389 19.38 -11.52 -15.51
C GLY A 389 18.07 -11.22 -16.25
N GLU A 390 17.11 -12.12 -16.10
CA GLU A 390 15.79 -11.98 -16.73
C GLU A 390 15.06 -10.70 -16.28
N ASN A 391 15.20 -10.33 -15.00
CA ASN A 391 14.53 -9.14 -14.45
C ASN A 391 15.04 -7.82 -15.08
N ALA A 392 16.12 -7.85 -15.87
CA ALA A 392 16.56 -6.69 -16.65
C ALA A 392 15.60 -6.33 -17.79
N LEU A 393 14.84 -7.30 -18.32
CA LEU A 393 13.95 -7.11 -19.46
C LEU A 393 12.48 -7.49 -19.18
N LYS A 394 12.22 -8.21 -18.09
CA LYS A 394 10.87 -8.61 -17.71
C LYS A 394 10.06 -7.38 -17.21
N MET A 395 8.89 -7.19 -17.81
CA MET A 395 7.97 -6.12 -17.41
C MET A 395 7.24 -6.50 -16.12
N MET A 396 7.58 -5.80 -15.04
CA MET A 396 7.06 -6.06 -13.69
C MET A 396 6.80 -4.74 -12.97
N THR A 397 5.74 -4.06 -13.35
CA THR A 397 5.35 -2.78 -12.72
C THR A 397 5.05 -2.93 -11.24
N VAL A 398 4.37 -4.03 -10.87
CA VAL A 398 4.00 -4.40 -9.49
C VAL A 398 4.04 -5.93 -9.37
N GLY A 399 3.77 -6.47 -8.17
CA GLY A 399 3.57 -7.91 -7.98
C GLY A 399 2.31 -8.43 -8.69
N GLY A 400 2.05 -9.73 -8.58
CA GLY A 400 0.90 -10.39 -9.18
C GLY A 400 -0.35 -10.34 -8.30
N GLY A 401 -1.50 -10.59 -8.90
CA GLY A 401 -2.77 -10.64 -8.20
C GLY A 401 -3.78 -9.59 -8.68
N SER A 402 -4.75 -9.28 -7.84
CA SER A 402 -5.81 -8.30 -8.13
C SER A 402 -5.28 -6.91 -8.45
N SER A 403 -4.09 -6.56 -7.96
CA SER A 403 -3.39 -5.30 -8.27
C SER A 403 -2.72 -5.26 -9.65
N SER A 404 -2.84 -6.31 -10.46
CA SER A 404 -2.26 -6.36 -11.82
C SER A 404 -2.84 -5.27 -12.72
N LEU A 405 -1.97 -4.65 -13.55
CA LEU A 405 -2.27 -3.44 -14.31
C LEU A 405 -2.02 -3.63 -15.81
N LYS A 406 -2.84 -2.96 -16.62
CA LYS A 406 -2.58 -2.69 -18.04
C LYS A 406 -1.95 -1.32 -18.14
N VAL A 407 -0.64 -1.28 -18.31
CA VAL A 407 0.10 -0.01 -18.29
C VAL A 407 0.17 0.65 -19.66
N LYS A 408 0.24 1.97 -19.67
CA LYS A 408 0.36 2.76 -20.90
C LYS A 408 1.74 2.60 -21.54
N HIS A 409 2.79 2.58 -20.71
CA HIS A 409 4.13 2.15 -21.06
C HIS A 409 4.90 1.71 -19.81
N GLU A 410 5.94 0.94 -20.01
CA GLU A 410 6.88 0.53 -18.98
C GLU A 410 8.30 0.57 -19.56
N ILE A 411 9.24 1.10 -18.80
CA ILE A 411 10.66 1.14 -19.16
C ILE A 411 11.38 0.05 -18.39
N SER A 412 11.89 -0.97 -19.10
CA SER A 412 12.68 -2.03 -18.49
C SER A 412 14.01 -1.50 -17.94
N PRO A 413 14.62 -2.16 -16.93
CA PRO A 413 15.96 -1.79 -16.46
C PRO A 413 17.00 -1.75 -17.55
N LEU A 414 16.97 -2.71 -18.50
CA LEU A 414 17.88 -2.77 -19.64
C LEU A 414 17.71 -1.56 -20.57
N ASP A 415 16.47 -1.19 -20.90
CA ASP A 415 16.20 -0.06 -21.79
C ASP A 415 16.55 1.27 -21.13
N GLY A 416 16.23 1.43 -19.84
CA GLY A 416 16.61 2.60 -19.06
C GLY A 416 18.12 2.83 -19.04
N LEU A 417 18.89 1.78 -18.79
CA LEU A 417 20.36 1.84 -18.83
C LEU A 417 20.88 2.15 -20.22
N LYS A 418 20.44 1.42 -21.27
CA LYS A 418 20.85 1.67 -22.65
C LYS A 418 20.61 3.11 -23.06
N LYS A 419 19.43 3.62 -22.77
CA LYS A 419 19.05 5.03 -23.07
C LYS A 419 19.97 6.02 -22.36
N ARG A 420 20.29 5.76 -21.07
CA ARG A 420 21.04 6.72 -20.23
C ARG A 420 22.52 6.76 -20.54
N VAL A 421 23.14 5.63 -20.96
CA VAL A 421 24.57 5.54 -21.26
C VAL A 421 24.89 5.67 -22.75
N ALA A 422 23.88 5.90 -23.59
CA ALA A 422 24.05 6.01 -25.04
C ALA A 422 25.18 6.99 -25.44
N GLY A 423 26.09 6.51 -26.28
CA GLY A 423 27.29 7.27 -26.74
C GLY A 423 28.41 7.39 -25.70
N LYS A 424 28.30 6.77 -24.52
CA LYS A 424 29.31 6.80 -23.46
C LYS A 424 29.86 5.42 -23.14
N ALA A 425 29.05 4.39 -23.10
CA ALA A 425 29.45 3.02 -22.85
C ALA A 425 28.59 2.05 -23.66
N GLU A 426 29.12 0.88 -23.97
CA GLU A 426 28.43 -0.24 -24.59
C GLU A 426 27.68 -1.05 -23.50
N VAL A 427 26.40 -1.34 -23.69
CA VAL A 427 25.62 -2.22 -22.81
C VAL A 427 25.38 -3.55 -23.51
N LEU A 428 25.97 -4.60 -22.97
CA LEU A 428 25.82 -5.98 -23.44
C LEU A 428 24.90 -6.76 -22.50
N PHE A 429 24.13 -7.70 -23.03
CA PHE A 429 23.12 -8.43 -22.26
C PHE A 429 23.33 -9.95 -22.36
N ALA A 430 23.17 -10.64 -21.21
CA ALA A 430 23.04 -12.09 -21.14
C ALA A 430 21.87 -12.46 -20.22
N ARG A 431 21.09 -13.48 -20.60
CA ARG A 431 19.89 -13.88 -19.87
C ARG A 431 20.20 -14.37 -18.44
N GLY A 432 21.20 -15.26 -18.32
CA GLY A 432 21.66 -15.79 -17.05
C GLY A 432 20.75 -16.84 -16.38
N TYR A 433 19.47 -16.63 -16.36
CA TYR A 433 18.45 -17.56 -15.86
C TYR A 433 17.10 -17.35 -16.56
N VAL A 434 16.22 -18.34 -16.48
CA VAL A 434 14.85 -18.26 -16.99
C VAL A 434 13.88 -18.41 -15.81
N GLY A 435 12.97 -17.46 -15.66
CA GLY A 435 11.89 -17.49 -14.71
C GLY A 435 10.61 -18.06 -15.30
N ASP A 436 9.53 -18.02 -14.51
CA ASP A 436 8.22 -18.46 -14.98
C ASP A 436 7.68 -17.56 -16.11
N ALA A 437 7.12 -18.19 -17.13
CA ALA A 437 6.54 -17.49 -18.27
C ALA A 437 5.23 -16.74 -17.90
N SER A 438 4.54 -17.16 -16.84
CA SER A 438 3.26 -16.62 -16.44
C SER A 438 3.35 -15.18 -15.95
N GLY A 439 2.43 -14.36 -16.36
CA GLY A 439 2.28 -12.98 -15.93
C GLY A 439 0.84 -12.56 -15.97
N GLU A 440 -0.08 -13.55 -16.09
CA GLU A 440 -1.51 -13.34 -16.16
C GLU A 440 -2.17 -13.56 -14.79
N TYR A 441 -3.02 -12.64 -14.40
CA TYR A 441 -3.92 -12.79 -13.27
C TYR A 441 -5.23 -12.06 -13.57
N ASN A 442 -6.36 -12.76 -13.39
CA ASN A 442 -7.71 -12.21 -13.67
C ASN A 442 -7.78 -11.49 -15.03
N GLY A 443 -7.27 -12.15 -16.09
CA GLY A 443 -7.31 -11.65 -17.46
C GLY A 443 -6.30 -10.55 -17.82
N VAL A 444 -5.48 -10.07 -16.87
CA VAL A 444 -4.42 -9.08 -17.18
C VAL A 444 -3.16 -9.79 -17.66
N VAL A 445 -2.87 -9.69 -18.96
CA VAL A 445 -1.73 -10.33 -19.63
C VAL A 445 -0.65 -9.29 -19.90
N THR A 446 0.61 -9.61 -19.61
CA THR A 446 1.73 -8.70 -19.87
C THR A 446 2.18 -8.68 -21.33
N GLY A 447 1.83 -9.67 -22.11
CA GLY A 447 2.18 -9.76 -23.54
C GLY A 447 3.65 -10.07 -23.84
N GLN A 448 4.46 -10.40 -22.85
CA GLN A 448 5.87 -10.76 -23.04
C GLN A 448 6.04 -12.27 -23.16
N ASP A 449 6.62 -12.73 -24.27
CA ASP A 449 7.18 -14.09 -24.41
C ASP A 449 8.66 -14.05 -24.03
N LEU A 450 8.99 -14.62 -22.89
CA LEU A 450 10.36 -14.74 -22.37
C LEU A 450 10.82 -16.20 -22.36
N SER A 451 10.23 -17.08 -23.15
CA SER A 451 10.68 -18.46 -23.25
C SER A 451 12.12 -18.58 -23.75
N ASP A 452 12.87 -19.51 -23.18
CA ASP A 452 14.26 -19.82 -23.57
C ASP A 452 14.48 -21.33 -23.35
N ASN A 453 15.00 -22.02 -24.35
CA ASN A 453 15.18 -23.48 -24.31
C ASN A 453 16.61 -23.90 -23.92
N ARG A 454 17.50 -22.94 -23.63
CA ARG A 454 18.87 -23.23 -23.18
C ARG A 454 18.87 -23.79 -21.76
N SER A 455 19.83 -24.64 -21.47
CA SER A 455 19.99 -25.17 -20.11
C SER A 455 20.48 -24.08 -19.14
N PRO A 456 20.25 -24.23 -17.84
CA PRO A 456 20.80 -23.32 -16.82
C PRO A 456 22.33 -23.18 -16.91
N GLU A 457 23.02 -24.27 -17.23
CA GLU A 457 24.50 -24.30 -17.38
C GLU A 457 24.95 -23.46 -18.58
N GLU A 458 24.27 -23.54 -19.73
CA GLU A 458 24.54 -22.73 -20.91
C GLU A 458 24.31 -21.24 -20.62
N LEU A 459 23.22 -20.89 -19.94
CA LEU A 459 22.91 -19.51 -19.56
C LEU A 459 23.94 -18.93 -18.58
N ILE A 460 24.37 -19.69 -17.58
CA ILE A 460 25.42 -19.30 -16.64
C ILE A 460 26.76 -19.13 -17.35
N ALA A 461 27.12 -20.05 -18.25
CA ALA A 461 28.38 -19.98 -18.98
C ALA A 461 28.45 -18.72 -19.87
N GLU A 462 27.37 -18.40 -20.60
CA GLU A 462 27.28 -17.16 -21.39
C GLU A 462 27.45 -15.93 -20.49
N ALA A 463 26.70 -15.86 -19.38
CA ALA A 463 26.76 -14.75 -18.46
C ALA A 463 28.13 -14.54 -17.84
N VAL A 464 28.80 -15.63 -17.43
CA VAL A 464 30.19 -15.61 -16.88
C VAL A 464 31.19 -15.19 -17.94
N SER A 465 31.05 -15.65 -19.20
CA SER A 465 31.92 -15.22 -20.30
C SER A 465 31.80 -13.72 -20.53
N LEU A 466 30.57 -13.22 -20.64
CA LEU A 466 30.32 -11.79 -20.82
C LEU A 466 30.84 -10.95 -19.65
N ALA A 467 30.67 -11.42 -18.42
CA ALA A 467 31.14 -10.73 -17.21
C ALA A 467 32.64 -10.52 -17.17
N LYS A 468 33.43 -11.42 -17.75
CA LYS A 468 34.92 -11.30 -17.82
C LYS A 468 35.38 -10.21 -18.78
N GLU A 469 34.58 -9.86 -19.78
CA GLU A 469 34.92 -8.92 -20.85
C GLU A 469 34.49 -7.48 -20.55
N CYS A 470 33.73 -7.27 -19.46
CA CYS A 470 33.11 -5.98 -19.13
C CYS A 470 33.78 -5.34 -17.90
N ASP A 471 33.78 -3.99 -17.87
CA ASP A 471 34.30 -3.20 -16.77
C ASP A 471 33.41 -3.28 -15.54
N TYR A 472 32.08 -3.31 -15.75
CA TYR A 472 31.07 -3.48 -14.72
C TYR A 472 30.08 -4.58 -15.08
N VAL A 473 29.58 -5.26 -14.08
CA VAL A 473 28.51 -6.26 -14.20
C VAL A 473 27.34 -5.83 -13.33
N ILE A 474 26.15 -5.72 -13.92
CA ILE A 474 24.91 -5.45 -13.22
C ILE A 474 24.02 -6.69 -13.36
N PHE A 475 23.81 -7.38 -12.26
CA PHE A 475 22.88 -8.49 -12.19
C PHE A 475 21.49 -8.00 -11.73
N PHE A 476 20.48 -8.24 -12.54
CA PHE A 476 19.08 -7.98 -12.22
C PHE A 476 18.37 -9.29 -11.92
N GLY A 477 18.04 -9.47 -10.65
CA GLY A 477 17.35 -10.64 -10.16
C GLY A 477 16.36 -10.29 -9.06
N GLY A 478 15.96 -11.30 -8.30
CA GLY A 478 14.99 -11.17 -7.23
C GLY A 478 13.78 -12.08 -7.44
N LEU A 479 12.62 -11.56 -7.09
CA LEU A 479 11.33 -12.22 -7.26
C LEU A 479 10.63 -11.71 -8.52
N ASN A 480 9.49 -12.31 -8.83
CA ASN A 480 8.60 -11.85 -9.89
C ASN A 480 7.14 -11.94 -9.41
N LYS A 481 6.19 -11.68 -10.31
CA LYS A 481 4.75 -11.66 -10.04
C LYS A 481 4.05 -13.02 -10.20
N SER A 482 4.80 -14.11 -10.32
CA SER A 482 4.23 -15.46 -10.44
C SER A 482 3.72 -15.97 -9.09
N ALA A 483 2.75 -16.88 -9.13
CA ALA A 483 2.24 -17.54 -7.94
C ALA A 483 3.38 -18.19 -7.11
N GLY A 484 3.34 -18.04 -5.80
CA GLY A 484 4.40 -18.51 -4.90
C GLY A 484 5.66 -17.62 -4.87
N GLN A 485 5.56 -16.39 -5.39
CA GLN A 485 6.55 -15.34 -5.25
C GLN A 485 5.90 -14.06 -4.67
N ASP A 486 5.99 -12.90 -5.34
CA ASP A 486 5.25 -11.70 -4.94
C ASP A 486 3.91 -11.65 -5.68
N CYS A 487 2.96 -12.46 -5.24
CA CYS A 487 1.66 -12.63 -5.87
C CYS A 487 0.58 -12.95 -4.83
N GLU A 488 -0.61 -12.41 -5.04
CA GLU A 488 -1.81 -12.77 -4.30
C GLU A 488 -2.16 -14.27 -4.46
N ASP A 489 -2.92 -14.84 -3.53
CA ASP A 489 -3.37 -16.24 -3.42
C ASP A 489 -2.29 -17.27 -3.06
N ALA A 490 -1.03 -16.89 -2.99
CA ALA A 490 0.03 -17.83 -2.64
C ALA A 490 1.17 -17.16 -1.89
N ASP A 491 1.62 -17.76 -0.80
CA ASP A 491 2.85 -17.39 -0.13
C ASP A 491 4.06 -18.08 -0.77
N ARG A 492 5.24 -17.51 -0.55
CA ARG A 492 6.51 -18.11 -0.94
C ARG A 492 6.81 -19.36 -0.12
N ALA A 493 7.39 -20.36 -0.77
CA ALA A 493 7.81 -21.61 -0.09
C ALA A 493 9.12 -21.46 0.69
N GLN A 494 9.97 -20.48 0.35
CA GLN A 494 11.30 -20.28 0.91
C GLN A 494 11.75 -18.82 0.85
N LEU A 495 12.74 -18.46 1.69
CA LEU A 495 13.33 -17.13 1.70
C LEU A 495 14.35 -16.91 0.58
N GLY A 496 14.97 -17.97 0.02
CA GLY A 496 15.98 -17.93 -1.02
C GLY A 496 15.45 -17.42 -2.37
N LEU A 497 16.36 -17.04 -3.25
CA LEU A 497 16.05 -16.66 -4.62
C LEU A 497 15.68 -17.89 -5.47
N PRO A 498 14.65 -17.78 -6.35
CA PRO A 498 14.28 -18.88 -7.27
C PRO A 498 15.25 -18.98 -8.46
N TYR A 499 15.08 -20.03 -9.27
CA TYR A 499 15.70 -20.22 -10.61
C TYR A 499 17.24 -20.28 -10.62
N GLY A 500 17.90 -20.70 -9.55
CA GLY A 500 19.34 -20.81 -9.50
C GLY A 500 20.09 -19.47 -9.50
N GLN A 501 19.43 -18.39 -9.15
CA GLN A 501 20.02 -17.05 -9.13
C GLN A 501 21.20 -16.94 -8.16
N ASP A 502 21.16 -17.61 -7.00
CA ASP A 502 22.26 -17.58 -6.03
C ASP A 502 23.56 -18.16 -6.64
N GLN A 503 23.46 -19.29 -7.36
CA GLN A 503 24.62 -19.90 -8.03
C GLN A 503 25.21 -18.98 -9.13
N LEU A 504 24.34 -18.31 -9.88
CA LEU A 504 24.75 -17.35 -10.91
C LEU A 504 25.46 -16.16 -10.28
N ILE A 505 24.93 -15.56 -9.22
CA ILE A 505 25.56 -14.43 -8.51
C ILE A 505 26.93 -14.84 -7.96
N GLU A 506 27.05 -16.01 -7.36
CA GLU A 506 28.31 -16.54 -6.88
C GLU A 506 29.32 -16.74 -8.02
N ALA A 507 28.89 -17.24 -9.18
CA ALA A 507 29.77 -17.42 -10.35
C ALA A 507 30.27 -16.07 -10.90
N LEU A 508 29.39 -15.06 -10.98
CA LEU A 508 29.72 -13.71 -11.42
C LEU A 508 30.71 -13.02 -10.46
N SER A 509 30.51 -13.17 -9.14
CA SER A 509 31.37 -12.56 -8.12
C SER A 509 32.83 -13.03 -8.17
N LYS A 510 33.07 -14.24 -8.69
CA LYS A 510 34.41 -14.80 -8.87
C LYS A 510 35.18 -14.21 -10.05
N VAL A 511 34.49 -13.63 -11.02
CA VAL A 511 35.09 -13.20 -12.30
C VAL A 511 35.08 -11.67 -12.49
N ASN A 512 34.26 -10.93 -11.78
CA ASN A 512 34.22 -9.48 -11.88
C ASN A 512 34.10 -8.80 -10.50
N LYS A 513 35.04 -7.89 -10.20
CA LYS A 513 35.11 -7.17 -8.91
C LYS A 513 34.15 -6.00 -8.82
N ASN A 514 33.59 -5.54 -9.94
CA ASN A 514 32.62 -4.46 -10.04
C ASN A 514 31.21 -5.03 -10.27
N LEU A 515 30.90 -6.13 -9.57
CA LEU A 515 29.57 -6.74 -9.59
C LEU A 515 28.59 -5.90 -8.74
N ILE A 516 27.48 -5.51 -9.35
CA ILE A 516 26.35 -4.84 -8.71
C ILE A 516 25.16 -5.78 -8.81
N VAL A 517 24.56 -6.15 -7.67
CA VAL A 517 23.30 -6.90 -7.63
C VAL A 517 22.15 -5.95 -7.38
N VAL A 518 21.21 -5.90 -8.29
CA VAL A 518 19.95 -5.16 -8.19
C VAL A 518 18.85 -6.18 -7.91
N ASN A 519 18.39 -6.22 -6.67
CA ASN A 519 17.31 -7.12 -6.23
C ASN A 519 15.96 -6.44 -6.44
N ILE A 520 15.11 -7.04 -7.28
CA ILE A 520 13.75 -6.60 -7.55
C ILE A 520 12.81 -7.54 -6.79
N SER A 521 12.19 -7.05 -5.74
CA SER A 521 11.25 -7.83 -4.92
C SER A 521 10.40 -6.92 -4.03
N GLY A 522 9.19 -7.33 -3.70
CA GLY A 522 8.36 -6.71 -2.66
C GLY A 522 8.61 -7.26 -1.26
N ASN A 523 9.49 -8.27 -1.15
CA ASN A 523 9.80 -8.99 0.06
C ASN A 523 11.31 -9.03 0.35
N ALA A 524 11.67 -9.35 1.59
CA ALA A 524 13.03 -9.74 1.93
C ALA A 524 13.39 -11.08 1.26
N VAL A 525 14.66 -11.22 0.88
CA VAL A 525 15.23 -12.46 0.34
C VAL A 525 16.52 -12.80 1.07
N ALA A 526 16.84 -14.09 1.19
CA ALA A 526 18.14 -14.52 1.67
C ALA A 526 19.22 -14.17 0.63
N MET A 527 20.40 -13.76 1.12
CA MET A 527 21.53 -13.38 0.28
C MET A 527 22.81 -14.09 0.76
N PRO A 528 22.96 -15.41 0.50
CA PRO A 528 24.12 -16.17 0.97
C PRO A 528 25.44 -15.62 0.43
N TRP A 529 25.40 -14.96 -0.72
CA TRP A 529 26.49 -14.33 -1.44
C TRP A 529 26.84 -12.89 -0.97
N VAL A 530 26.16 -12.33 0.04
CA VAL A 530 26.31 -10.92 0.49
C VAL A 530 27.76 -10.51 0.80
N LYS A 531 28.60 -11.45 1.26
CA LYS A 531 30.02 -11.18 1.56
C LYS A 531 30.85 -11.02 0.30
N SER A 532 30.51 -11.71 -0.78
CA SER A 532 31.26 -11.78 -2.06
C SER A 532 30.86 -10.68 -3.04
N VAL A 533 29.70 -10.06 -2.87
CA VAL A 533 29.19 -9.00 -3.76
C VAL A 533 29.54 -7.63 -3.17
N PRO A 534 30.23 -6.76 -3.90
CA PRO A 534 30.61 -5.45 -3.35
C PRO A 534 29.45 -4.45 -3.27
N SER A 535 28.50 -4.47 -4.21
CA SER A 535 27.40 -3.51 -4.23
C SER A 535 26.05 -4.19 -4.42
N ILE A 536 25.07 -3.84 -3.57
CA ILE A 536 23.72 -4.43 -3.54
C ILE A 536 22.71 -3.29 -3.44
N VAL A 537 21.71 -3.31 -4.33
CA VAL A 537 20.62 -2.36 -4.39
C VAL A 537 19.30 -3.11 -4.29
N GLN A 538 18.40 -2.65 -3.41
CA GLN A 538 17.02 -3.09 -3.37
C GLN A 538 16.16 -2.14 -4.21
N ALA A 539 15.58 -2.65 -5.28
CA ALA A 539 14.91 -1.85 -6.30
C ALA A 539 13.40 -2.11 -6.41
N TRP A 540 12.79 -2.87 -5.52
CA TRP A 540 11.34 -3.08 -5.45
C TRP A 540 10.68 -3.36 -6.82
N PHE A 541 9.34 -3.30 -6.89
CA PHE A 541 8.58 -3.10 -8.12
C PHE A 541 8.34 -1.58 -8.27
N LEU A 542 8.91 -0.97 -9.30
CA LEU A 542 9.05 0.48 -9.40
C LEU A 542 8.06 1.15 -10.39
N GLY A 543 7.05 0.43 -10.84
CA GLY A 543 6.04 0.99 -11.74
C GLY A 543 6.55 1.25 -13.15
N SER A 544 5.88 2.15 -13.86
CA SER A 544 6.12 2.45 -15.28
C SER A 544 7.54 2.94 -15.58
N GLU A 545 8.16 3.67 -14.67
CA GLU A 545 9.46 4.32 -14.86
C GLU A 545 10.62 3.57 -14.20
N ALA A 546 10.44 2.27 -13.94
CA ALA A 546 11.44 1.43 -13.24
C ALA A 546 12.85 1.56 -13.81
N GLY A 547 12.99 1.40 -15.13
CA GLY A 547 14.31 1.49 -15.78
C GLY A 547 14.96 2.87 -15.72
N SER A 548 14.14 3.93 -15.81
CA SER A 548 14.60 5.32 -15.66
C SER A 548 15.14 5.58 -14.26
N ALA A 549 14.39 5.20 -13.23
CA ALA A 549 14.76 5.41 -11.82
C ALA A 549 16.01 4.59 -11.44
N ILE A 550 16.08 3.32 -11.83
CA ILE A 550 17.24 2.46 -11.58
C ILE A 550 18.49 3.05 -12.25
N ALA A 551 18.41 3.44 -13.52
CA ALA A 551 19.55 4.03 -14.24
C ALA A 551 20.03 5.32 -13.57
N SER A 552 19.11 6.21 -13.13
CA SER A 552 19.45 7.45 -12.42
C SER A 552 20.25 7.20 -11.14
N VAL A 553 19.83 6.19 -10.36
CA VAL A 553 20.53 5.83 -9.12
C VAL A 553 21.89 5.18 -9.42
N LEU A 554 21.95 4.17 -10.29
CA LEU A 554 23.19 3.45 -10.57
C LEU A 554 24.28 4.35 -11.17
N LEU A 555 23.89 5.36 -11.94
CA LEU A 555 24.82 6.31 -12.59
C LEU A 555 25.08 7.57 -11.74
N GLY A 556 24.42 7.72 -10.59
CA GLY A 556 24.64 8.80 -9.65
C GLY A 556 24.02 10.14 -10.05
N ASP A 557 23.04 10.15 -10.96
CA ASP A 557 22.20 11.32 -11.21
C ASP A 557 21.33 11.63 -9.98
N VAL A 558 20.87 10.57 -9.32
CA VAL A 558 20.17 10.61 -8.03
C VAL A 558 21.02 9.92 -6.97
N ASN A 559 21.20 10.57 -5.83
CA ASN A 559 21.83 9.98 -4.67
C ASN A 559 20.78 9.15 -3.90
N PRO A 560 20.96 7.82 -3.72
CA PRO A 560 20.00 7.00 -3.01
C PRO A 560 19.74 7.52 -1.59
N SER A 561 18.48 7.55 -1.20
CA SER A 561 18.04 8.02 0.11
C SER A 561 16.95 7.15 0.74
N GLY A 562 16.51 6.11 0.04
CA GLY A 562 15.55 5.15 0.56
C GLY A 562 16.12 4.35 1.73
N LYS A 563 15.24 3.92 2.64
CA LYS A 563 15.59 3.04 3.76
C LYS A 563 14.57 1.91 3.88
N LEU A 564 15.02 0.73 4.33
CA LEU A 564 14.19 -0.46 4.42
C LEU A 564 12.97 -0.24 5.35
N PRO A 565 11.73 -0.52 4.88
CA PRO A 565 10.53 -0.45 5.72
C PRO A 565 10.29 -1.74 6.51
N PHE A 566 11.17 -2.74 6.36
CA PHE A 566 11.16 -3.99 7.10
C PHE A 566 12.56 -4.59 7.17
N THR A 567 12.77 -5.46 8.13
CA THR A 567 14.02 -6.16 8.36
C THR A 567 14.23 -7.26 7.32
N PHE A 568 15.46 -7.41 6.82
CA PHE A 568 15.89 -8.59 6.08
C PHE A 568 16.51 -9.59 7.07
N PRO A 569 15.86 -10.73 7.36
CA PRO A 569 16.44 -11.78 8.20
C PRO A 569 17.53 -12.55 7.42
N VAL A 570 18.40 -13.25 8.15
CA VAL A 570 19.39 -14.16 7.53
C VAL A 570 18.71 -15.46 7.08
N CYS A 571 17.79 -15.95 7.89
CA CYS A 571 17.00 -17.17 7.64
C CYS A 571 15.58 -17.03 8.21
N LEU A 572 14.69 -17.97 7.90
CA LEU A 572 13.30 -17.93 8.39
C LEU A 572 13.20 -18.12 9.91
N GLU A 573 14.10 -18.89 10.50
CA GLU A 573 14.17 -19.13 11.94
C GLU A 573 14.48 -17.88 12.75
N ASP A 574 14.94 -16.80 12.10
CA ASP A 574 15.13 -15.50 12.72
C ASP A 574 13.81 -14.72 12.88
N VAL A 575 12.73 -15.17 12.25
CA VAL A 575 11.42 -14.49 12.25
C VAL A 575 10.51 -15.13 13.30
N GLY A 576 9.89 -14.32 14.17
CA GLY A 576 9.10 -14.79 15.30
C GLY A 576 8.01 -15.80 14.92
N ALA A 577 7.22 -15.52 13.89
CA ALA A 577 6.17 -16.42 13.40
C ALA A 577 6.69 -17.82 13.02
N HIS A 578 7.88 -17.90 12.41
CA HIS A 578 8.51 -19.16 12.00
C HIS A 578 9.25 -19.82 13.16
N LYS A 579 9.96 -19.05 13.97
CA LYS A 579 10.67 -19.54 15.17
C LYS A 579 9.75 -20.24 16.16
N LEU A 580 8.55 -19.71 16.32
CA LEU A 580 7.53 -20.26 17.23
C LEU A 580 6.69 -21.37 16.58
N GLY A 581 6.86 -21.65 15.28
CA GLY A 581 6.08 -22.64 14.55
C GLY A 581 4.62 -22.25 14.32
N GLU A 582 4.32 -20.94 14.32
CA GLU A 582 2.95 -20.41 14.22
C GLU A 582 2.53 -20.06 12.78
N TYR A 583 3.43 -20.24 11.81
CA TYR A 583 3.13 -20.05 10.39
C TYR A 583 3.14 -21.41 9.66
N PRO A 584 2.16 -21.69 8.77
CA PRO A 584 0.96 -20.90 8.45
C PRO A 584 -0.21 -21.13 9.42
N GLY A 585 -0.05 -21.93 10.47
CA GLY A 585 -1.06 -22.30 11.44
C GLY A 585 -1.36 -23.80 11.45
N VAL A 586 -2.30 -24.21 12.29
CA VAL A 586 -2.68 -25.62 12.50
C VAL A 586 -4.15 -25.80 12.15
N LYS A 587 -4.43 -26.76 11.28
CA LYS A 587 -5.81 -27.09 10.89
C LYS A 587 -6.56 -27.73 12.05
N ARG A 588 -7.79 -27.25 12.33
CA ARG A 588 -8.68 -27.87 13.34
C ARG A 588 -9.16 -29.25 12.87
N GLU A 589 -9.32 -30.14 13.82
CA GLU A 589 -9.95 -31.45 13.54
C GLU A 589 -11.40 -31.24 13.08
N ASN A 590 -11.79 -31.93 12.01
CA ASN A 590 -13.15 -31.94 11.46
C ASN A 590 -13.70 -30.59 10.93
N GLU A 591 -12.87 -29.55 10.89
CA GLU A 591 -13.22 -28.24 10.35
C GLU A 591 -12.27 -27.83 9.21
N ASN A 592 -12.75 -27.00 8.29
CA ASN A 592 -11.87 -26.37 7.30
C ASN A 592 -11.40 -24.99 7.78
N ILE A 593 -10.93 -24.95 9.03
CA ILE A 593 -10.41 -23.75 9.69
C ILE A 593 -8.96 -24.01 10.12
N TRP A 594 -8.11 -23.01 9.94
CA TRP A 594 -6.70 -23.02 10.33
C TRP A 594 -6.49 -21.99 11.45
N ASP A 595 -6.18 -22.44 12.66
CA ASP A 595 -5.82 -21.54 13.76
C ASP A 595 -4.38 -21.09 13.59
N THR A 596 -4.18 -19.79 13.35
CA THR A 596 -2.88 -19.16 13.28
C THR A 596 -2.67 -18.25 14.48
N LYS A 597 -1.79 -18.67 15.38
CA LYS A 597 -1.50 -17.94 16.61
C LYS A 597 -0.42 -16.89 16.34
N TYR A 598 -0.58 -15.72 16.92
CA TYR A 598 0.40 -14.63 16.88
C TYR A 598 1.08 -14.52 18.25
N ASN A 599 1.72 -15.62 18.69
CA ASN A 599 2.34 -15.75 20.03
C ASN A 599 3.60 -14.88 20.18
N GLU A 600 4.19 -14.39 19.10
CA GLU A 600 5.21 -13.36 19.15
C GLU A 600 4.66 -12.04 19.74
N GLY A 601 3.34 -11.85 19.74
CA GLY A 601 2.65 -10.70 20.32
C GLY A 601 3.06 -9.39 19.66
N ILE A 602 3.54 -8.44 20.46
CA ILE A 602 4.01 -7.13 19.95
C ILE A 602 5.40 -7.19 19.33
N PHE A 603 6.08 -8.34 19.38
CA PHE A 603 7.44 -8.50 18.89
C PHE A 603 7.46 -8.95 17.44
N VAL A 604 7.18 -8.02 16.51
CA VAL A 604 7.24 -8.24 15.07
C VAL A 604 8.42 -7.47 14.48
N GLY A 605 9.06 -8.05 13.46
CA GLY A 605 10.19 -7.42 12.75
C GLY A 605 11.37 -7.14 13.68
N TYR A 606 11.95 -5.93 13.62
CA TYR A 606 13.12 -5.56 14.44
C TYR A 606 12.88 -5.72 15.94
N ARG A 607 11.63 -5.58 16.41
CA ARG A 607 11.28 -5.78 17.84
C ARG A 607 11.54 -7.21 18.31
N TRP A 608 11.33 -8.18 17.43
CA TRP A 608 11.63 -9.59 17.70
C TRP A 608 13.13 -9.84 17.71
N LEU A 609 13.85 -9.33 16.71
CA LEU A 609 15.28 -9.55 16.61
C LEU A 609 16.04 -8.92 17.80
N ASP A 610 15.63 -7.72 18.21
CA ASP A 610 16.15 -7.07 19.42
C ASP A 610 15.93 -7.94 20.66
N LYS A 611 14.69 -8.42 20.87
CA LYS A 611 14.33 -9.27 22.01
C LYS A 611 15.16 -10.56 22.08
N GLU A 612 15.38 -11.20 20.94
CA GLU A 612 16.12 -12.46 20.83
C GLU A 612 17.62 -12.26 20.61
N ASN A 613 18.09 -11.00 20.53
CA ASN A 613 19.48 -10.63 20.26
C ASN A 613 20.00 -11.25 18.95
N ILE A 614 19.18 -11.24 17.90
CA ILE A 614 19.49 -11.75 16.57
C ILE A 614 19.95 -10.61 15.67
N LYS A 615 21.08 -10.76 14.99
CA LYS A 615 21.54 -9.79 14.01
C LYS A 615 20.84 -10.00 12.67
N PRO A 616 20.18 -8.97 12.12
CA PRO A 616 19.59 -9.04 10.78
C PRO A 616 20.66 -9.12 9.69
N LEU A 617 20.26 -9.58 8.50
CA LEU A 617 21.05 -9.38 7.29
C LEU A 617 21.17 -7.89 6.96
N PHE A 618 20.01 -7.20 6.94
CA PHE A 618 19.90 -5.74 6.90
C PHE A 618 18.78 -5.29 7.84
N ALA A 619 19.07 -4.28 8.65
CA ALA A 619 18.15 -3.81 9.69
C ALA A 619 16.98 -3.00 9.12
N PHE A 620 15.88 -2.97 9.82
CA PHE A 620 14.82 -1.97 9.63
C PHE A 620 15.40 -0.55 9.62
N GLY A 621 15.00 0.26 8.66
CA GLY A 621 15.52 1.62 8.48
C GLY A 621 16.92 1.71 7.88
N HIS A 622 17.55 0.58 7.48
CA HIS A 622 18.87 0.58 6.82
C HIS A 622 18.77 1.09 5.38
N GLY A 623 19.75 1.88 4.99
CA GLY A 623 19.96 2.37 3.63
C GLY A 623 21.15 3.33 3.61
N LEU A 624 22.03 3.16 2.62
CA LEU A 624 23.26 3.92 2.42
C LEU A 624 23.04 5.07 1.43
N SER A 625 23.97 5.99 1.39
CA SER A 625 24.04 7.12 0.47
C SER A 625 25.39 7.19 -0.21
N TYR A 626 25.51 7.88 -1.35
CA TYR A 626 26.79 8.22 -1.99
C TYR A 626 27.51 9.39 -1.28
N THR A 627 26.90 9.94 -0.23
CA THR A 627 27.52 10.93 0.66
C THR A 627 27.51 10.41 2.10
N GLN A 628 28.05 11.19 3.05
CA GLN A 628 28.13 10.80 4.45
C GLN A 628 27.51 11.88 5.32
N PHE A 629 26.83 11.43 6.38
CA PHE A 629 26.15 12.32 7.33
C PHE A 629 26.72 12.12 8.74
N GLU A 630 26.98 13.23 9.40
CA GLU A 630 27.36 13.25 10.80
C GLU A 630 26.22 13.84 11.65
N TYR A 631 25.97 13.20 12.78
CA TYR A 631 24.95 13.60 13.74
C TYR A 631 25.62 14.34 14.89
N GLY A 632 25.21 15.58 15.12
CA GLY A 632 25.68 16.39 16.22
C GLY A 632 25.08 15.99 17.57
N LYS A 633 25.35 16.80 18.58
CA LYS A 633 24.84 16.54 19.92
C LYS A 633 23.33 16.68 20.00
N VAL A 634 22.68 15.63 20.51
CA VAL A 634 21.26 15.66 20.84
C VAL A 634 21.01 16.54 22.06
N THR A 635 19.97 17.36 21.97
CA THR A 635 19.51 18.22 23.09
C THR A 635 18.02 18.03 23.34
N LEU A 636 17.62 18.15 24.59
CA LEU A 636 16.24 18.20 25.03
C LEU A 636 15.97 19.59 25.64
N ASP A 637 14.80 20.17 25.35
CA ASP A 637 14.35 21.40 25.95
C ASP A 637 14.01 21.21 27.46
N SER A 638 13.59 19.98 27.83
CA SER A 638 13.40 19.55 29.21
C SER A 638 13.85 18.10 29.40
N LYS A 639 14.32 17.75 30.59
CA LYS A 639 14.60 16.36 30.97
C LYS A 639 13.44 15.68 31.68
N GLU A 640 12.38 16.41 31.97
CA GLU A 640 11.18 15.90 32.63
C GLU A 640 9.94 16.42 31.94
N MET A 641 8.89 15.60 31.89
CA MET A 641 7.57 15.98 31.44
C MET A 641 6.48 15.41 32.34
N THR A 642 5.35 16.06 32.35
CA THR A 642 4.11 15.55 32.95
C THR A 642 3.31 14.74 31.95
N GLN A 643 2.21 14.09 32.39
CA GLN A 643 1.32 13.32 31.54
C GLN A 643 0.74 14.13 30.35
N ASP A 644 0.52 15.43 30.53
CA ASP A 644 0.02 16.34 29.49
C ASP A 644 1.12 17.21 28.87
N GLY A 645 2.39 16.99 29.28
CA GLY A 645 3.54 17.72 28.79
C GLY A 645 4.08 17.19 27.47
N LYS A 646 5.08 17.92 26.97
CA LYS A 646 5.86 17.55 25.77
C LYS A 646 7.33 17.85 25.99
N ILE A 647 8.19 17.10 25.35
CA ILE A 647 9.64 17.38 25.25
C ILE A 647 9.95 17.54 23.76
N VAL A 648 10.72 18.59 23.44
CA VAL A 648 11.29 18.76 22.10
C VAL A 648 12.73 18.29 22.11
N LEU A 649 12.99 17.24 21.31
CA LEU A 649 14.33 16.74 21.05
C LEU A 649 14.85 17.37 19.75
N THR A 650 16.09 17.88 19.77
CA THR A 650 16.75 18.38 18.56
C THR A 650 18.09 17.72 18.33
N VAL A 651 18.44 17.51 17.04
CA VAL A 651 19.72 16.97 16.61
C VAL A 651 20.19 17.68 15.34
N PRO A 652 21.39 18.27 15.31
CA PRO A 652 22.00 18.75 14.08
C PRO A 652 22.47 17.58 13.22
N VAL A 653 22.24 17.64 11.91
CA VAL A 653 22.75 16.67 10.94
C VAL A 653 23.52 17.42 9.85
N THR A 654 24.75 16.99 9.59
CA THR A 654 25.68 17.62 8.64
C THR A 654 25.99 16.63 7.53
N ASN A 655 25.88 17.08 6.29
CA ASN A 655 26.43 16.34 5.15
C ASN A 655 27.93 16.65 5.04
N VAL A 656 28.78 15.72 5.47
CA VAL A 656 30.26 15.87 5.46
C VAL A 656 30.89 15.39 4.16
N GLY A 657 30.08 14.86 3.23
CA GLY A 657 30.56 14.42 1.92
C GLY A 657 30.58 15.54 0.87
N LYS A 658 30.79 15.14 -0.39
CA LYS A 658 30.99 16.05 -1.53
C LYS A 658 29.77 16.19 -2.44
N ARG A 659 28.69 15.49 -2.14
CA ARG A 659 27.45 15.47 -2.93
C ARG A 659 26.26 15.89 -2.07
N GLU A 660 25.28 16.54 -2.68
CA GLU A 660 23.95 16.67 -2.07
C GLU A 660 23.36 15.28 -1.78
N GLY A 661 22.65 15.12 -0.69
CA GLY A 661 21.95 13.90 -0.33
C GLY A 661 20.86 14.15 0.69
N ALA A 662 20.05 13.14 0.94
CA ALA A 662 19.05 13.17 1.99
C ALA A 662 19.29 12.07 3.02
N GLU A 663 19.15 12.42 4.30
CA GLU A 663 19.23 11.49 5.43
C GLU A 663 17.85 11.35 6.06
N ILE A 664 17.55 10.16 6.58
CA ILE A 664 16.34 9.89 7.35
C ILE A 664 16.75 9.67 8.81
N VAL A 665 16.52 10.70 9.60
CA VAL A 665 16.77 10.66 11.03
C VAL A 665 15.62 9.94 11.72
N GLN A 666 15.92 8.92 12.51
CA GLN A 666 14.95 8.07 13.18
C GLN A 666 15.01 8.27 14.69
N LEU A 667 13.85 8.48 15.33
CA LEU A 667 13.69 8.54 16.78
C LEU A 667 13.04 7.27 17.27
N TYR A 668 13.73 6.56 18.13
CA TYR A 668 13.17 5.44 18.89
C TYR A 668 13.04 5.82 20.36
N ILE A 669 12.04 5.25 21.03
CA ILE A 669 11.84 5.38 22.48
C ILE A 669 12.04 4.01 23.12
N CYS A 670 12.82 3.99 24.22
CA CYS A 670 13.03 2.83 25.07
C CYS A 670 12.42 3.09 26.44
N ASP A 671 11.57 2.21 26.92
CA ASP A 671 11.11 2.23 28.30
C ASP A 671 12.04 1.36 29.15
N LYS A 672 12.69 1.94 30.12
CA LYS A 672 13.68 1.22 30.95
C LYS A 672 13.06 0.37 32.06
N LYS A 673 11.80 0.64 32.42
CA LYS A 673 11.11 -0.07 33.50
C LYS A 673 9.60 0.04 33.33
N SER A 674 9.03 -0.91 32.64
CA SER A 674 7.58 -1.00 32.42
C SER A 674 6.98 -2.14 33.24
N SER A 675 5.71 -2.03 33.62
CA SER A 675 4.93 -3.08 34.26
C SER A 675 4.66 -4.27 33.35
N LEU A 676 4.62 -4.03 32.03
CA LEU A 676 4.49 -5.07 31.00
C LEU A 676 5.77 -5.13 30.16
N SER A 677 6.06 -6.31 29.59
CA SER A 677 7.20 -6.47 28.68
C SER A 677 7.05 -5.54 27.47
N ARG A 678 8.08 -4.77 27.16
CA ARG A 678 8.13 -3.88 26.00
C ARG A 678 9.30 -4.20 25.08
N PRO A 679 9.22 -3.82 23.77
CA PRO A 679 10.38 -3.87 22.90
C PRO A 679 11.54 -3.05 23.46
N GLU A 680 12.77 -3.44 23.17
CA GLU A 680 13.95 -2.67 23.59
C GLU A 680 13.92 -1.22 23.09
N LYS A 681 13.36 -1.03 21.91
CA LYS A 681 13.11 0.28 21.29
C LYS A 681 11.92 0.20 20.33
N GLU A 682 11.22 1.31 20.17
CA GLU A 682 10.08 1.47 19.28
C GLU A 682 10.20 2.75 18.50
N LEU A 683 10.04 2.71 17.18
CA LEU A 683 10.01 3.89 16.33
C LEU A 683 8.84 4.81 16.74
N LYS A 684 9.16 6.07 17.05
CA LYS A 684 8.17 7.09 17.46
C LYS A 684 8.36 8.42 16.72
N GLY A 685 9.35 8.49 15.80
CA GLY A 685 9.56 9.65 14.95
C GLY A 685 10.53 9.36 13.82
N PHE A 686 10.34 10.02 12.70
CA PHE A 686 11.33 10.09 11.62
C PHE A 686 11.22 11.41 10.87
N CYS A 687 12.33 11.83 10.28
CA CYS A 687 12.37 13.04 9.46
C CYS A 687 13.38 12.85 8.32
N LYS A 688 12.94 13.02 7.08
CA LYS A 688 13.82 13.07 5.91
C LYS A 688 14.32 14.49 5.73
N VAL A 689 15.64 14.67 5.73
CA VAL A 689 16.28 15.97 5.60
C VAL A 689 17.25 15.98 4.42
N LYS A 690 17.02 16.88 3.46
CA LYS A 690 17.89 17.08 2.30
C LYS A 690 18.97 18.13 2.65
N LEU A 691 20.23 17.79 2.34
CA LEU A 691 21.42 18.57 2.70
C LEU A 691 22.38 18.68 1.51
N ALA A 692 22.72 19.92 1.15
CA ALA A 692 23.83 20.16 0.24
C ALA A 692 25.18 19.71 0.86
N ALA A 693 26.22 19.55 0.06
CA ALA A 693 27.55 19.23 0.56
C ALA A 693 28.04 20.30 1.56
N GLY A 694 28.41 19.89 2.77
CA GLY A 694 28.83 20.78 3.87
C GLY A 694 27.69 21.45 4.64
N GLU A 695 26.44 21.25 4.25
CA GLU A 695 25.29 21.85 4.92
C GLU A 695 24.94 21.12 6.23
N THR A 696 24.52 21.88 7.23
CA THR A 696 23.97 21.40 8.51
C THR A 696 22.53 21.87 8.66
N LYS A 697 21.62 20.97 9.00
CA LYS A 697 20.25 21.30 9.43
C LYS A 697 19.93 20.66 10.76
N THR A 698 19.12 21.34 11.58
CA THR A 698 18.62 20.79 12.83
C THR A 698 17.28 20.12 12.61
N VAL A 699 17.21 18.84 12.97
CA VAL A 699 15.97 18.05 12.98
C VAL A 699 15.38 18.11 14.39
N SER A 700 14.06 18.24 14.47
CA SER A 700 13.32 18.31 15.74
C SER A 700 12.25 17.24 15.82
N PHE A 701 12.09 16.62 16.98
CA PHE A 701 11.03 15.67 17.30
C PHE A 701 10.29 16.12 18.55
N THR A 702 8.98 15.96 18.55
CA THR A 702 8.15 16.15 19.73
C THR A 702 7.85 14.79 20.35
N ILE A 703 8.19 14.64 21.62
CA ILE A 703 7.87 13.47 22.44
C ILE A 703 6.72 13.87 23.37
N ASP A 704 5.62 13.16 23.31
CA ASP A 704 4.44 13.36 24.12
C ASP A 704 4.00 12.05 24.78
N LYS A 705 2.90 12.05 25.51
CA LYS A 705 2.34 10.87 26.17
C LYS A 705 2.12 9.71 25.18
N SER A 706 1.66 9.99 23.97
CA SER A 706 1.37 8.94 22.96
C SER A 706 2.64 8.20 22.55
N SER A 707 3.78 8.91 22.50
CA SER A 707 5.09 8.33 22.19
C SER A 707 5.58 7.33 23.25
N LEU A 708 5.08 7.45 24.49
CA LEU A 708 5.49 6.67 25.66
C LEU A 708 4.53 5.54 26.00
N SER A 709 3.32 5.59 25.43
CA SER A 709 2.21 4.69 25.79
C SER A 709 2.36 3.28 25.20
N PHE A 710 1.84 2.30 25.94
CA PHE A 710 1.54 0.95 25.50
C PHE A 710 0.06 0.65 25.77
N PHE A 711 -0.49 -0.37 25.16
CA PHE A 711 -1.86 -0.81 25.38
C PHE A 711 -1.92 -1.84 26.52
N ASP A 712 -2.61 -1.49 27.59
CA ASP A 712 -2.90 -2.42 28.70
C ASP A 712 -4.20 -3.17 28.39
N ASP A 713 -4.10 -4.43 28.01
CA ASP A 713 -5.22 -5.29 27.64
C ASP A 713 -6.16 -5.62 28.80
N LYS A 714 -5.67 -5.57 30.04
CA LYS A 714 -6.50 -5.78 31.25
C LYS A 714 -7.38 -4.57 31.56
N GLN A 715 -6.87 -3.37 31.32
CA GLN A 715 -7.60 -2.12 31.51
C GLN A 715 -8.29 -1.63 30.24
N HIS A 716 -8.01 -2.27 29.10
CA HIS A 716 -8.45 -1.91 27.76
C HIS A 716 -8.22 -0.42 27.45
N LYS A 717 -7.00 0.06 27.70
CA LYS A 717 -6.63 1.47 27.46
C LYS A 717 -5.15 1.66 27.20
N TRP A 718 -4.81 2.78 26.59
CA TRP A 718 -3.44 3.24 26.43
C TRP A 718 -2.91 3.85 27.73
N VAL A 719 -1.74 3.41 28.17
CA VAL A 719 -1.10 3.79 29.43
C VAL A 719 0.33 4.28 29.17
N ALA A 720 0.70 5.42 29.73
CA ALA A 720 2.09 5.87 29.89
C ALA A 720 2.42 5.87 31.38
N GLU A 721 3.33 5.02 31.80
CA GLU A 721 3.73 4.89 33.20
C GLU A 721 4.80 5.95 33.55
N PRO A 722 4.71 6.59 34.74
CA PRO A 722 5.80 7.43 35.23
C PRO A 722 7.11 6.64 35.35
N GLY A 723 8.20 7.24 34.89
CA GLY A 723 9.50 6.58 34.93
C GLY A 723 10.51 7.19 33.99
N LYS A 724 11.67 6.53 33.89
CA LYS A 724 12.76 6.94 33.00
C LYS A 724 12.64 6.28 31.63
N PHE A 725 12.70 7.11 30.61
CA PHE A 725 12.75 6.71 29.22
C PHE A 725 14.09 7.11 28.60
N GLU A 726 14.45 6.44 27.52
CA GLU A 726 15.59 6.80 26.70
C GLU A 726 15.12 7.11 25.29
N ALA A 727 15.44 8.31 24.80
CA ALA A 727 15.28 8.66 23.40
C ALA A 727 16.55 8.31 22.65
N VAL A 728 16.40 7.56 21.56
CA VAL A 728 17.50 7.04 20.74
C VAL A 728 17.38 7.64 19.35
N ILE A 729 18.39 8.39 18.93
CA ILE A 729 18.53 8.89 17.56
C ILE A 729 19.38 7.90 16.78
N ALA A 730 18.90 7.50 15.62
CA ALA A 730 19.52 6.47 14.80
C ALA A 730 19.36 6.74 13.29
N ALA A 731 20.22 6.11 12.49
CA ALA A 731 20.12 6.04 11.04
C ALA A 731 19.47 4.73 10.57
N SER A 732 19.36 3.73 11.44
CA SER A 732 18.59 2.49 11.31
C SER A 732 18.38 1.88 12.70
N ALA A 733 17.60 0.81 12.81
CA ALA A 733 17.41 0.09 14.06
C ALA A 733 18.73 -0.43 14.69
N GLU A 734 19.77 -0.64 13.88
CA GLU A 734 21.11 -1.09 14.32
C GLU A 734 22.16 0.02 14.33
N ASP A 735 21.97 1.11 13.61
CA ASP A 735 22.93 2.22 13.51
C ASP A 735 22.55 3.37 14.46
N ILE A 736 22.80 3.16 15.74
CA ILE A 736 22.51 4.11 16.82
C ILE A 736 23.55 5.24 16.82
N LYS A 737 23.09 6.48 16.72
CA LYS A 737 23.93 7.68 16.70
C LYS A 737 24.06 8.34 18.07
N SER A 738 22.98 8.38 18.84
CA SER A 738 22.97 9.02 20.15
C SER A 738 21.83 8.51 21.02
N LYS A 739 22.01 8.61 22.33
CA LYS A 739 21.00 8.28 23.34
C LYS A 739 20.92 9.38 24.39
N THR A 740 19.72 9.70 24.84
CA THR A 740 19.49 10.68 25.94
C THR A 740 18.35 10.22 26.81
N VAL A 741 18.46 10.46 28.12
CA VAL A 741 17.47 10.02 29.11
C VAL A 741 16.61 11.21 29.55
N PHE A 742 15.32 10.94 29.70
CA PHE A 742 14.33 11.85 30.26
C PHE A 742 13.35 11.10 31.17
N GLU A 743 12.50 11.81 31.89
CA GLU A 743 11.58 11.21 32.86
C GLU A 743 10.15 11.72 32.65
N LEU A 744 9.19 10.81 32.65
CA LEU A 744 7.76 11.09 32.78
C LEU A 744 7.40 11.10 34.28
N LYS A 745 6.79 12.20 34.78
CA LYS A 745 6.33 12.35 36.16
C LYS A 745 4.89 11.90 36.35
#